data_5cec032bd8ef17f4549ea0f59dee0efa
#
_entry.id   5cec032bd8ef17f4549ea0f59dee0efa
#
_cell.length_a   1.000
_cell.length_b   1.000
_cell.length_c   1.000
_cell.angle_alpha   90.00
_cell.angle_beta   90.00
_cell.angle_gamma   90.00
#
_symmetry.space_group_name_H-M   'P 1'
#
loop_
_entity.id
_entity.type
_entity.pdbx_description
1 polymer ?
#
loop_
_entity_poly.entity_id
_entity_poly.type
_entity_poly.pdbx_seq_one_letter_code
_entity_poly.pdbx_strand_id
1 'polypeptide(L)'
;MAISAIAGMGGIGKTELAWHYADFHAKAETYPGGVCWLRAREDVGLQIVSFARSHLDLKPPDEGELVDRVQWCWRHWQDGATLLILDDVQTYDDIRSLLPRFESRFKVLLTTRSRFGSPVKTHEIKVLSEAASLDLLRSLVSDGRVDQDLATAKRVCDWLGYLPLGLELVGRYLARKKGTSIAKLWERLQEKRLAAQALLKTETSMTASLGVTAAFELSWQELNEDAQRLAALLSLFALAEIPWGLVQGCLPEADEEALDDLRDEQLVNLSLLSYEREGIYQLHQLLREFFRTKIGELECKPMKTALATVLIEVAKQISYNPTLEVIKSVTLAIPHLQEVAEDLSKLGSRADLFIQDDADLTTVFTRIAWFYGGQGFYAEAEPWSRNCLAVVRSLFGESHPDVATSLNNLAALYDSQGRYEAAEPLYLQALQLRRSLLGESHPDVATSLNNLAELYRAQGRYEEAEPLLLQALQLSRSLLGESHPDVASSLNNLAALYRAQGRYEEAEPLYLQALQLRRSLLGESHPSVATSLNNLAELYDSQGRYEEAEPLYLQALQLRRSLFGESHPDVATSLNNLAGLYESQGRYEEAEPLYLQALQLWRSLLGESHPDVATSLNNLAVLYANQGRLTEAEPLLVQALERYQQLLGHQHPHTVMMRQSLENLRQMMGKTHDEG
;
A
#
# COMPACT_ATOMS: atom_id res chain seq x y z
N MET A 1 -28.31 7.95 -10.60
CA MET A 1 -27.00 8.63 -10.56
C MET A 1 -26.79 9.44 -11.82
N ALA A 2 -26.28 10.67 -11.70
CA ALA A 2 -25.92 11.48 -12.86
C ALA A 2 -24.40 11.46 -13.00
N ILE A 3 -23.92 11.06 -14.20
CA ILE A 3 -22.48 11.02 -14.50
C ILE A 3 -22.21 12.07 -15.58
N SER A 4 -21.35 13.02 -15.28
CA SER A 4 -20.87 14.03 -16.21
C SER A 4 -19.38 13.88 -16.42
N ALA A 5 -18.89 13.99 -17.64
CA ALA A 5 -17.48 14.00 -17.95
C ALA A 5 -17.05 15.33 -18.55
N ILE A 6 -15.97 15.89 -18.03
CA ILE A 6 -15.23 17.00 -18.62
C ILE A 6 -14.18 16.41 -19.55
N ALA A 7 -14.41 16.44 -20.84
CA ALA A 7 -13.51 15.88 -21.85
C ALA A 7 -12.71 16.98 -22.55
N GLY A 8 -11.47 16.69 -22.93
CA GLY A 8 -10.64 17.61 -23.69
C GLY A 8 -9.15 17.24 -23.68
N MET A 9 -8.36 17.97 -24.44
CA MET A 9 -6.92 17.76 -24.58
C MET A 9 -6.15 17.89 -23.27
N GLY A 10 -4.93 17.36 -23.21
CA GLY A 10 -4.00 17.60 -22.11
C GLY A 10 -3.65 19.09 -21.98
N GLY A 11 -3.55 19.60 -20.74
CA GLY A 11 -3.22 21.00 -20.49
C GLY A 11 -4.34 22.04 -20.75
N ILE A 12 -5.58 21.59 -21.03
CA ILE A 12 -6.73 22.45 -21.27
C ILE A 12 -7.42 22.96 -19.99
N GLY A 13 -6.96 22.50 -18.81
CA GLY A 13 -7.51 22.96 -17.51
C GLY A 13 -8.69 22.12 -17.01
N LYS A 14 -8.85 20.85 -17.40
CA LYS A 14 -9.94 19.98 -16.92
C LYS A 14 -9.93 19.77 -15.41
N THR A 15 -8.79 19.41 -14.89
CA THR A 15 -8.57 19.19 -13.45
C THR A 15 -8.82 20.47 -12.67
N GLU A 16 -8.29 21.60 -13.14
CA GLU A 16 -8.49 22.92 -12.55
C GLU A 16 -9.97 23.32 -12.51
N LEU A 17 -10.69 23.10 -13.61
CA LEU A 17 -12.12 23.36 -13.65
C LEU A 17 -12.91 22.47 -12.69
N ALA A 18 -12.54 21.19 -12.59
CA ALA A 18 -13.16 20.26 -11.65
C ALA A 18 -12.87 20.66 -10.20
N TRP A 19 -11.65 21.14 -9.92
CA TRP A 19 -11.25 21.62 -8.60
C TRP A 19 -12.05 22.90 -8.22
N HIS A 20 -12.12 23.88 -9.09
CA HIS A 20 -12.91 25.09 -8.85
C HIS A 20 -14.41 24.78 -8.65
N TYR A 21 -14.94 23.82 -9.42
CA TYR A 21 -16.31 23.35 -9.23
C TYR A 21 -16.49 22.70 -7.84
N ALA A 22 -15.56 21.86 -7.44
CA ALA A 22 -15.57 21.21 -6.12
C ALA A 22 -15.49 22.23 -4.97
N ASP A 23 -14.53 23.15 -5.03
CA ASP A 23 -14.30 24.20 -4.03
C ASP A 23 -15.51 25.13 -3.88
N PHE A 24 -16.08 25.57 -5.01
CA PHE A 24 -17.29 26.41 -5.02
C PHE A 24 -18.46 25.70 -4.31
N HIS A 25 -18.70 24.44 -4.63
CA HIS A 25 -19.81 23.68 -4.08
C HIS A 25 -19.55 23.20 -2.64
N ALA A 26 -18.30 22.99 -2.26
CA ALA A 26 -17.91 22.71 -0.88
C ALA A 26 -18.18 23.93 0.02
N LYS A 27 -17.76 25.13 -0.41
CA LYS A 27 -18.03 26.40 0.31
C LYS A 27 -19.52 26.75 0.37
N ALA A 28 -20.29 26.35 -0.62
CA ALA A 28 -21.73 26.54 -0.68
C ALA A 28 -22.54 25.45 0.04
N GLU A 29 -21.88 24.46 0.64
CA GLU A 29 -22.47 23.29 1.31
C GLU A 29 -23.51 22.56 0.44
N THR A 30 -23.34 22.57 -0.88
CA THR A 30 -24.28 22.01 -1.86
C THR A 30 -24.37 20.48 -1.75
N TYR A 31 -23.30 19.86 -1.31
CA TYR A 31 -23.17 18.42 -1.15
C TYR A 31 -23.00 18.04 0.33
N PRO A 32 -24.09 17.91 1.10
CA PRO A 32 -24.01 17.59 2.54
C PRO A 32 -23.36 16.24 2.82
N GLY A 33 -23.40 15.29 1.88
CA GLY A 33 -22.70 14.02 1.95
C GLY A 33 -21.21 14.10 1.59
N GLY A 34 -20.70 15.33 1.38
CA GLY A 34 -19.29 15.60 1.12
C GLY A 34 -18.87 15.59 -0.34
N VAL A 35 -17.60 15.93 -0.54
CA VAL A 35 -16.91 15.89 -1.84
C VAL A 35 -15.76 14.89 -1.72
N CYS A 36 -15.74 13.88 -2.58
CA CYS A 36 -14.69 12.88 -2.65
C CYS A 36 -13.92 13.04 -3.96
N TRP A 37 -12.61 13.28 -3.86
CA TRP A 37 -11.71 13.42 -5.00
C TRP A 37 -10.82 12.20 -5.12
N LEU A 38 -10.83 11.56 -6.30
CA LEU A 38 -10.08 10.33 -6.59
C LEU A 38 -9.28 10.51 -7.88
N ARG A 39 -8.13 9.88 -7.95
CA ARG A 39 -7.24 9.89 -9.12
C ARG A 39 -7.42 8.59 -9.89
N ALA A 40 -7.95 8.68 -11.09
CA ALA A 40 -8.30 7.49 -11.86
C ALA A 40 -7.08 6.76 -12.47
N ARG A 41 -5.88 7.32 -12.36
CA ARG A 41 -4.64 6.63 -12.73
C ARG A 41 -4.09 5.71 -11.65
N GLU A 42 -4.52 5.93 -10.43
CA GLU A 42 -4.26 5.07 -9.30
C GLU A 42 -5.44 4.09 -9.14
N ASP A 43 -5.31 3.08 -8.28
CA ASP A 43 -6.43 2.19 -8.01
C ASP A 43 -7.59 2.95 -7.35
N VAL A 44 -8.63 3.20 -8.12
CA VAL A 44 -9.81 3.96 -7.67
C VAL A 44 -10.54 3.22 -6.55
N GLY A 45 -10.61 1.90 -6.61
CA GLY A 45 -11.29 1.09 -5.61
C GLY A 45 -10.61 1.19 -4.25
N LEU A 46 -9.29 1.08 -4.22
CA LEU A 46 -8.51 1.23 -3.01
C LEU A 46 -8.61 2.64 -2.44
N GLN A 47 -8.59 3.67 -3.29
CA GLN A 47 -8.77 5.04 -2.85
C GLN A 47 -10.13 5.26 -2.19
N ILE A 48 -11.23 4.72 -2.76
CA ILE A 48 -12.58 4.81 -2.17
C ILE A 48 -12.61 4.17 -0.79
N VAL A 49 -12.07 2.96 -0.67
CA VAL A 49 -12.03 2.23 0.61
C VAL A 49 -11.18 2.99 1.64
N SER A 50 -10.02 3.51 1.22
CA SER A 50 -9.15 4.31 2.08
C SER A 50 -9.81 5.62 2.51
N PHE A 51 -10.46 6.33 1.58
CA PHE A 51 -11.19 7.57 1.86
C PHE A 51 -12.34 7.32 2.86
N ALA A 52 -13.11 6.26 2.65
CA ALA A 52 -14.20 5.89 3.53
C ALA A 52 -13.71 5.63 4.96
N ARG A 53 -12.56 4.99 5.13
CA ARG A 53 -11.94 4.73 6.44
C ARG A 53 -11.38 6.00 7.09
N SER A 54 -10.63 6.78 6.32
CA SER A 54 -9.84 7.89 6.89
C SER A 54 -10.63 9.18 7.08
N HIS A 55 -11.67 9.43 6.26
CA HIS A 55 -12.43 10.68 6.25
C HIS A 55 -13.87 10.53 6.70
N LEU A 56 -14.46 9.34 6.56
CA LEU A 56 -15.86 9.13 6.91
C LEU A 56 -16.04 8.23 8.14
N ASP A 57 -14.93 7.77 8.72
CA ASP A 57 -14.94 6.81 9.84
C ASP A 57 -15.78 5.55 9.55
N LEU A 58 -15.91 5.21 8.26
CA LEU A 58 -16.61 4.02 7.82
C LEU A 58 -15.67 2.81 7.93
N LYS A 59 -16.29 1.65 8.14
CA LYS A 59 -15.61 0.38 8.29
C LYS A 59 -16.02 -0.56 7.15
N PRO A 60 -15.54 -0.26 5.91
CA PRO A 60 -15.87 -1.11 4.78
C PRO A 60 -15.38 -2.53 5.04
N PRO A 61 -16.13 -3.53 4.56
CA PRO A 61 -15.71 -4.92 4.66
C PRO A 61 -14.31 -5.07 4.11
N ASP A 62 -13.54 -5.89 4.77
CA ASP A 62 -12.18 -6.15 4.38
C ASP A 62 -12.09 -7.27 3.36
N GLU A 63 -13.21 -7.90 3.05
CA GLU A 63 -13.37 -9.05 2.21
C GLU A 63 -14.34 -8.85 1.09
N GLY A 64 -14.18 -9.68 0.10
CA GLY A 64 -14.90 -9.64 -1.14
C GLY A 64 -14.02 -8.99 -2.21
N GLU A 65 -14.47 -9.12 -3.43
CA GLU A 65 -13.83 -8.40 -4.52
C GLU A 65 -13.84 -6.89 -4.19
N LEU A 66 -12.78 -6.21 -4.56
CA LEU A 66 -12.65 -4.77 -4.33
C LEU A 66 -13.91 -4.00 -4.73
N VAL A 67 -14.57 -4.45 -5.80
CA VAL A 67 -15.84 -3.90 -6.27
C VAL A 67 -16.95 -3.98 -5.20
N ASP A 68 -17.07 -5.09 -4.49
CA ASP A 68 -18.12 -5.27 -3.48
C ASP A 68 -17.86 -4.40 -2.24
N ARG A 69 -16.60 -4.26 -1.86
CA ARG A 69 -16.14 -3.38 -0.79
C ARG A 69 -16.43 -1.90 -1.11
N VAL A 70 -16.14 -1.52 -2.34
CA VAL A 70 -16.49 -0.19 -2.85
C VAL A 70 -18.01 0.02 -2.85
N GLN A 71 -18.80 -0.96 -3.30
CA GLN A 71 -20.25 -0.87 -3.26
C GLN A 71 -20.80 -0.80 -1.83
N TRP A 72 -20.14 -1.44 -0.89
CA TRP A 72 -20.47 -1.32 0.53
C TRP A 72 -20.21 0.11 1.03
N CYS A 73 -19.04 0.72 0.71
CA CYS A 73 -18.73 2.11 1.06
C CYS A 73 -19.83 3.06 0.58
N TRP A 74 -20.32 2.88 -0.65
CA TRP A 74 -21.38 3.73 -1.19
C TRP A 74 -22.69 3.60 -0.42
N ARG A 75 -23.07 2.42 0.04
CA ARG A 75 -24.29 2.19 0.82
C ARG A 75 -24.22 2.83 2.20
N HIS A 76 -23.04 2.88 2.81
CA HIS A 76 -22.83 3.41 4.16
C HIS A 76 -22.26 4.83 4.17
N TRP A 77 -22.12 5.45 2.99
CA TRP A 77 -21.64 6.81 2.86
C TRP A 77 -22.55 7.77 3.62
N GLN A 78 -21.99 8.86 4.11
CA GLN A 78 -22.73 9.91 4.83
C GLN A 78 -24.02 10.30 4.10
N ASP A 79 -25.07 10.61 4.85
CA ASP A 79 -26.35 11.01 4.30
C ASP A 79 -26.26 12.35 3.56
N GLY A 80 -27.06 12.46 2.50
CA GLY A 80 -27.12 13.66 1.68
C GLY A 80 -26.53 13.49 0.28
N ALA A 81 -26.63 14.55 -0.51
CA ALA A 81 -26.04 14.59 -1.84
C ALA A 81 -24.52 14.59 -1.73
N THR A 82 -23.85 13.76 -2.52
CA THR A 82 -22.39 13.61 -2.52
C THR A 82 -21.84 13.86 -3.92
N LEU A 83 -20.76 14.62 -4.01
CA LEU A 83 -20.00 14.81 -5.24
C LEU A 83 -18.79 13.88 -5.26
N LEU A 84 -18.72 13.01 -6.25
CA LEU A 84 -17.58 12.14 -6.52
C LEU A 84 -16.85 12.67 -7.75
N ILE A 85 -15.58 12.98 -7.62
CA ILE A 85 -14.73 13.43 -8.72
C ILE A 85 -13.67 12.35 -8.98
N LEU A 86 -13.59 11.89 -10.24
CA LEU A 86 -12.53 11.01 -10.71
C LEU A 86 -11.71 11.76 -11.76
N ASP A 87 -10.48 12.06 -11.40
CA ASP A 87 -9.58 12.85 -12.24
C ASP A 87 -8.74 11.95 -13.16
N ASP A 88 -8.63 12.35 -14.41
CA ASP A 88 -7.86 11.72 -15.50
C ASP A 88 -8.25 10.26 -15.84
N VAL A 89 -9.55 10.00 -15.95
CA VAL A 89 -10.11 8.70 -16.37
C VAL A 89 -9.71 8.38 -17.81
N GLN A 90 -9.12 7.21 -18.04
CA GLN A 90 -8.71 6.76 -19.38
C GLN A 90 -9.84 6.06 -20.09
N THR A 91 -10.44 5.05 -19.49
CA THR A 91 -11.58 4.31 -20.01
C THR A 91 -12.72 4.28 -18.99
N TYR A 92 -13.96 4.31 -19.48
CA TYR A 92 -15.12 4.26 -18.59
C TYR A 92 -15.32 2.86 -18.01
N ASP A 93 -14.92 1.83 -18.74
CA ASP A 93 -15.11 0.46 -18.30
C ASP A 93 -14.26 0.13 -17.07
N ASP A 94 -13.09 0.74 -16.91
CA ASP A 94 -12.20 0.54 -15.74
C ASP A 94 -12.84 0.98 -14.43
N ILE A 95 -13.67 2.03 -14.49
CA ILE A 95 -14.30 2.62 -13.28
C ILE A 95 -15.77 2.23 -13.11
N ARG A 96 -16.41 1.69 -14.15
CA ARG A 96 -17.87 1.45 -14.20
C ARG A 96 -18.36 0.57 -13.05
N SER A 97 -17.61 -0.48 -12.70
CA SER A 97 -17.96 -1.41 -11.63
C SER A 97 -17.80 -0.81 -10.24
N LEU A 98 -16.94 0.21 -10.12
CA LEU A 98 -16.60 0.90 -8.87
C LEU A 98 -17.54 2.05 -8.54
N LEU A 99 -18.31 2.54 -9.50
CA LEU A 99 -19.24 3.66 -9.29
C LEU A 99 -20.45 3.25 -8.42
N PRO A 100 -21.07 4.19 -7.66
CA PRO A 100 -22.27 3.92 -6.88
C PRO A 100 -23.39 3.37 -7.74
N ARG A 101 -23.92 2.20 -7.39
CA ARG A 101 -25.01 1.58 -8.13
C ARG A 101 -26.36 2.09 -7.62
N PHE A 102 -27.20 2.62 -8.54
CA PHE A 102 -28.61 2.95 -8.29
C PHE A 102 -28.96 4.06 -7.29
N GLU A 103 -27.99 4.81 -6.74
CA GLU A 103 -28.26 5.89 -5.80
C GLU A 103 -28.27 7.27 -6.49
N SER A 104 -29.42 7.95 -6.46
CA SER A 104 -29.59 9.27 -7.08
C SER A 104 -28.86 10.39 -6.36
N ARG A 105 -28.48 10.18 -5.07
CA ARG A 105 -27.76 11.15 -4.25
C ARG A 105 -26.33 11.42 -4.72
N PHE A 106 -25.69 10.46 -5.39
CA PHE A 106 -24.35 10.65 -5.92
C PHE A 106 -24.37 11.37 -7.27
N LYS A 107 -23.55 12.39 -7.37
CA LYS A 107 -23.19 13.09 -8.60
C LYS A 107 -21.75 12.77 -8.93
N VAL A 108 -21.50 12.27 -10.12
CA VAL A 108 -20.16 11.87 -10.54
C VAL A 108 -19.66 12.82 -11.60
N LEU A 109 -18.51 13.41 -11.37
CA LEU A 109 -17.78 14.25 -12.30
C LEU A 109 -16.46 13.57 -12.68
N LEU A 110 -16.28 13.32 -13.97
CA LEU A 110 -15.08 12.71 -14.50
C LEU A 110 -14.25 13.75 -15.25
N THR A 111 -12.95 13.76 -15.10
CA THR A 111 -12.09 14.41 -16.10
C THR A 111 -11.44 13.36 -16.98
N THR A 112 -11.36 13.61 -18.28
CA THR A 112 -10.89 12.61 -19.25
C THR A 112 -10.33 13.26 -20.51
N ARG A 113 -9.52 12.51 -21.26
CA ARG A 113 -9.09 12.87 -22.61
C ARG A 113 -9.96 12.21 -23.68
N SER A 114 -10.75 11.22 -23.29
CA SER A 114 -11.60 10.41 -24.17
C SER A 114 -13.04 10.92 -24.16
N ARG A 115 -13.78 10.61 -25.23
CA ARG A 115 -15.24 10.80 -25.26
C ARG A 115 -15.90 9.51 -24.81
N PHE A 116 -16.73 9.58 -23.79
CA PHE A 116 -17.52 8.46 -23.34
C PHE A 116 -18.94 8.53 -23.92
N GLY A 117 -19.49 7.36 -24.27
CA GLY A 117 -20.88 7.21 -24.69
C GLY A 117 -21.86 7.15 -23.49
N SER A 118 -23.14 6.88 -23.77
CA SER A 118 -24.15 6.65 -22.73
C SER A 118 -23.68 5.57 -21.75
N PRO A 119 -23.86 5.74 -20.43
CA PRO A 119 -24.71 6.74 -19.73
C PRO A 119 -24.01 8.04 -19.31
N VAL A 120 -22.79 8.32 -19.79
CA VAL A 120 -22.01 9.48 -19.37
C VAL A 120 -22.38 10.70 -20.22
N LYS A 121 -22.78 11.79 -19.57
CA LYS A 121 -22.99 13.06 -20.25
C LYS A 121 -21.64 13.77 -20.40
N THR A 122 -21.06 13.72 -21.58
CA THR A 122 -19.76 14.33 -21.87
C THR A 122 -19.93 15.82 -22.21
N HIS A 123 -19.21 16.65 -21.48
CA HIS A 123 -19.04 18.09 -21.75
C HIS A 123 -17.63 18.31 -22.29
N GLU A 124 -17.52 18.69 -23.55
CA GLU A 124 -16.24 18.97 -24.16
C GLU A 124 -15.78 20.38 -23.79
N ILE A 125 -14.64 20.47 -23.11
CA ILE A 125 -13.98 21.76 -22.90
C ILE A 125 -13.25 22.11 -24.19
N LYS A 126 -13.57 23.26 -24.70
CA LYS A 126 -12.82 23.88 -25.78
C LYS A 126 -11.65 24.67 -25.20
N VAL A 127 -10.62 24.85 -26.00
CA VAL A 127 -9.55 25.80 -25.69
C VAL A 127 -10.10 27.17 -25.34
N LEU A 128 -9.36 27.99 -24.64
CA LEU A 128 -9.79 29.35 -24.32
C LEU A 128 -10.14 30.13 -25.58
N SER A 129 -11.07 31.08 -25.47
CA SER A 129 -11.25 32.06 -26.52
C SER A 129 -10.03 32.97 -26.62
N GLU A 130 -9.83 33.63 -27.76
CA GLU A 130 -8.75 34.63 -27.93
C GLU A 130 -8.79 35.68 -26.79
N ALA A 131 -9.99 36.16 -26.45
CA ALA A 131 -10.17 37.14 -25.36
C ALA A 131 -9.73 36.57 -24.00
N ALA A 132 -10.22 35.38 -23.63
CA ALA A 132 -9.87 34.74 -22.35
C ALA A 132 -8.36 34.42 -22.28
N SER A 133 -7.73 34.04 -23.38
CA SER A 133 -6.29 33.78 -23.46
C SER A 133 -5.47 35.03 -23.24
N LEU A 134 -5.90 36.17 -23.80
CA LEU A 134 -5.26 37.47 -23.56
C LEU A 134 -5.47 37.94 -22.11
N ASP A 135 -6.65 37.70 -21.55
CA ASP A 135 -6.93 38.05 -20.17
C ASP A 135 -6.08 37.19 -19.20
N LEU A 136 -5.87 35.94 -19.49
CA LEU A 136 -4.96 35.09 -18.74
C LEU A 136 -3.52 35.63 -18.82
N LEU A 137 -3.02 35.97 -20.01
CA LEU A 137 -1.69 36.57 -20.15
C LEU A 137 -1.57 37.91 -19.42
N ARG A 138 -2.61 38.79 -19.48
CA ARG A 138 -2.66 40.05 -18.73
C ARG A 138 -2.59 39.85 -17.23
N SER A 139 -3.28 38.83 -16.71
CA SER A 139 -3.27 38.52 -15.27
C SER A 139 -1.90 38.09 -14.79
N LEU A 140 -1.12 37.42 -15.63
CA LEU A 140 0.23 36.96 -15.33
C LEU A 140 1.30 38.04 -15.58
N VAL A 141 1.08 38.92 -16.59
CA VAL A 141 2.03 39.94 -17.01
C VAL A 141 1.37 41.32 -16.81
N SER A 142 1.38 41.80 -15.57
CA SER A 142 0.65 42.99 -15.14
C SER A 142 1.29 44.36 -15.53
N ASP A 143 2.42 44.36 -16.23
CA ASP A 143 3.18 45.56 -16.57
C ASP A 143 2.80 46.21 -17.93
N GLY A 144 1.70 45.76 -18.52
CA GLY A 144 1.13 46.32 -19.75
C GLY A 144 1.81 45.90 -21.06
N ARG A 145 2.87 45.08 -21.05
CA ARG A 145 3.56 44.62 -22.25
C ARG A 145 2.66 43.83 -23.21
N VAL A 146 1.63 43.16 -22.68
CA VAL A 146 0.64 42.41 -23.48
C VAL A 146 -0.12 43.37 -24.40
N ASP A 147 -0.51 44.51 -23.88
CA ASP A 147 -1.31 45.51 -24.62
C ASP A 147 -0.43 46.41 -25.53
N GLN A 148 0.87 46.55 -25.20
CA GLN A 148 1.80 47.29 -26.03
C GLN A 148 2.05 46.65 -27.41
N ASP A 149 1.95 45.29 -27.49
CA ASP A 149 2.05 44.56 -28.74
C ASP A 149 0.98 43.45 -28.80
N LEU A 150 -0.27 43.92 -28.85
CA LEU A 150 -1.43 43.06 -28.86
C LEU A 150 -1.44 42.12 -30.10
N ALA A 151 -0.89 42.59 -31.23
CA ALA A 151 -0.86 41.75 -32.44
C ALA A 151 0.03 40.52 -32.25
N THR A 152 1.20 40.68 -31.64
CA THR A 152 2.08 39.56 -31.38
C THR A 152 1.57 38.72 -30.21
N ALA A 153 0.96 39.32 -29.20
CA ALA A 153 0.29 38.56 -28.10
C ALA A 153 -0.81 37.60 -28.64
N LYS A 154 -1.62 38.05 -29.60
CA LYS A 154 -2.59 37.19 -30.26
C LYS A 154 -1.94 36.04 -31.02
N ARG A 155 -0.83 36.30 -31.73
CA ARG A 155 -0.06 35.24 -32.41
C ARG A 155 0.46 34.20 -31.43
N VAL A 156 0.96 34.62 -30.28
CA VAL A 156 1.43 33.72 -29.21
C VAL A 156 0.26 32.86 -28.70
N CYS A 157 -0.92 33.44 -28.43
CA CYS A 157 -2.10 32.72 -28.00
C CYS A 157 -2.54 31.67 -29.03
N ASP A 158 -2.66 32.06 -30.29
CA ASP A 158 -3.02 31.18 -31.40
C ASP A 158 -2.01 30.03 -31.57
N TRP A 159 -0.75 30.36 -31.52
CA TRP A 159 0.33 29.38 -31.68
C TRP A 159 0.41 28.36 -30.55
N LEU A 160 0.11 28.77 -29.30
CA LEU A 160 -0.04 27.87 -28.16
C LEU A 160 -1.36 27.09 -28.21
N GLY A 161 -2.17 27.26 -29.24
CA GLY A 161 -3.46 26.61 -29.42
C GLY A 161 -4.48 27.01 -28.37
N TYR A 162 -4.33 28.22 -27.81
CA TYR A 162 -5.18 28.75 -26.71
C TYR A 162 -5.25 27.84 -25.48
N LEU A 163 -4.19 27.03 -25.23
CA LEU A 163 -4.10 26.11 -24.12
C LEU A 163 -3.67 26.84 -22.84
N PRO A 164 -4.45 26.74 -21.73
CA PRO A 164 -4.12 27.42 -20.46
C PRO A 164 -2.72 27.15 -19.95
N LEU A 165 -2.30 25.88 -19.92
CA LEU A 165 -0.95 25.51 -19.46
C LEU A 165 0.18 26.17 -20.25
N GLY A 166 0.06 26.21 -21.58
CA GLY A 166 1.04 26.87 -22.44
C GLY A 166 1.10 28.38 -22.19
N LEU A 167 -0.07 29.01 -22.04
CA LEU A 167 -0.21 30.43 -21.75
C LEU A 167 0.33 30.79 -20.37
N GLU A 168 0.08 29.96 -19.36
CA GLU A 168 0.59 30.17 -18.00
C GLU A 168 2.12 30.12 -17.96
N LEU A 169 2.73 29.12 -18.56
CA LEU A 169 4.19 28.99 -18.63
C LEU A 169 4.83 30.19 -19.31
N VAL A 170 4.29 30.60 -20.46
CA VAL A 170 4.79 31.76 -21.21
C VAL A 170 4.54 33.07 -20.45
N GLY A 171 3.40 33.22 -19.80
CA GLY A 171 3.07 34.39 -18.99
C GLY A 171 4.01 34.53 -17.79
N ARG A 172 4.26 33.44 -17.04
CA ARG A 172 5.21 33.44 -15.91
C ARG A 172 6.67 33.69 -16.38
N TYR A 173 7.07 33.12 -17.52
CA TYR A 173 8.35 33.45 -18.14
C TYR A 173 8.49 34.95 -18.41
N LEU A 174 7.47 35.57 -19.04
CA LEU A 174 7.46 37.03 -19.27
C LEU A 174 7.47 37.85 -17.97
N ALA A 175 6.70 37.44 -16.98
CA ALA A 175 6.61 38.12 -15.68
C ALA A 175 8.00 38.18 -15.00
N ARG A 176 8.74 37.07 -15.07
CA ARG A 176 10.11 36.98 -14.53
C ARG A 176 11.13 37.81 -15.36
N LYS A 177 10.98 37.83 -16.69
CA LYS A 177 11.90 38.53 -17.62
C LYS A 177 11.36 39.89 -18.00
N LYS A 178 11.37 40.84 -17.04
CA LYS A 178 10.83 42.23 -17.22
C LYS A 178 11.37 42.98 -18.43
N GLY A 179 12.58 42.65 -18.90
CA GLY A 179 13.21 43.29 -20.09
C GLY A 179 12.89 42.58 -21.42
N THR A 180 12.08 41.51 -21.44
CA THR A 180 11.76 40.78 -22.67
C THR A 180 10.42 41.25 -23.22
N SER A 181 10.42 41.80 -24.44
CA SER A 181 9.17 42.13 -25.15
C SER A 181 8.44 40.88 -25.64
N ILE A 182 7.14 40.98 -25.91
CA ILE A 182 6.34 39.88 -26.50
C ILE A 182 6.87 39.49 -27.89
N ALA A 183 7.35 40.46 -28.67
CA ALA A 183 8.00 40.20 -29.97
C ALA A 183 9.24 39.32 -29.81
N LYS A 184 10.11 39.62 -28.83
CA LYS A 184 11.31 38.82 -28.57
C LYS A 184 10.97 37.43 -28.01
N LEU A 185 9.90 37.30 -27.22
CA LEU A 185 9.36 36.01 -26.83
C LEU A 185 8.92 35.20 -28.05
N TRP A 186 8.17 35.83 -28.97
CA TRP A 186 7.70 35.18 -30.18
C TRP A 186 8.84 34.63 -31.04
N GLU A 187 9.91 35.40 -31.25
CA GLU A 187 11.11 34.92 -31.95
C GLU A 187 11.70 33.66 -31.28
N ARG A 188 11.85 33.69 -29.96
CA ARG A 188 12.38 32.56 -29.20
C ARG A 188 11.49 31.31 -29.30
N LEU A 189 10.17 31.48 -29.23
CA LEU A 189 9.22 30.35 -29.39
C LEU A 189 9.32 29.71 -30.80
N GLN A 190 9.52 30.54 -31.84
CA GLN A 190 9.71 30.04 -33.20
C GLN A 190 11.04 29.28 -33.37
N GLU A 191 12.14 29.76 -32.81
CA GLU A 191 13.40 29.04 -32.82
C GLU A 191 13.29 27.68 -32.14
N LYS A 192 12.62 27.62 -30.98
CA LYS A 192 12.42 26.35 -30.23
C LYS A 192 11.51 25.36 -30.91
N ARG A 193 10.51 25.80 -31.71
CA ARG A 193 9.67 24.93 -32.51
C ARG A 193 10.49 24.07 -33.47
N LEU A 194 11.49 24.64 -34.11
CA LEU A 194 12.35 23.90 -35.05
C LEU A 194 13.15 22.81 -34.34
N ALA A 195 13.63 23.10 -33.11
CA ALA A 195 14.30 22.11 -32.28
C ALA A 195 13.35 21.02 -31.79
N ALA A 196 12.13 21.39 -31.35
CA ALA A 196 11.11 20.44 -30.90
C ALA A 196 10.61 19.53 -32.04
N GLN A 197 10.50 20.03 -33.28
CA GLN A 197 10.16 19.20 -34.43
C GLN A 197 11.22 18.14 -34.76
N ALA A 198 12.47 18.41 -34.51
CA ALA A 198 13.56 17.43 -34.68
C ALA A 198 13.51 16.33 -33.62
N LEU A 199 13.12 16.66 -32.39
CA LEU A 199 12.93 15.71 -31.28
C LEU A 199 11.73 14.79 -31.51
N LEU A 200 10.59 15.33 -31.96
CA LEU A 200 9.35 14.54 -32.20
C LEU A 200 9.45 13.52 -33.35
N LYS A 201 10.43 13.62 -34.22
CA LYS A 201 10.69 12.59 -35.23
C LYS A 201 11.29 11.30 -34.66
N THR A 202 11.81 11.37 -33.43
CA THR A 202 12.44 10.25 -32.74
C THR A 202 11.55 9.62 -31.65
N GLU A 203 10.54 10.35 -31.13
CA GLU A 203 9.70 9.85 -30.01
C GLU A 203 8.21 10.05 -30.28
N THR A 204 7.49 8.91 -30.43
CA THR A 204 6.04 8.85 -30.65
C THR A 204 5.19 8.99 -29.37
N SER A 205 5.79 9.23 -28.20
CA SER A 205 5.13 9.15 -26.90
C SER A 205 4.59 10.48 -26.33
N MET A 206 5.00 11.65 -26.84
CA MET A 206 4.54 12.93 -26.29
C MET A 206 3.12 13.30 -26.74
N THR A 207 2.26 13.53 -25.74
CA THR A 207 0.85 13.93 -25.95
C THR A 207 0.64 15.44 -26.05
N ALA A 208 1.69 16.25 -25.73
CA ALA A 208 1.63 17.70 -25.81
C ALA A 208 1.71 18.23 -27.27
N SER A 209 0.98 19.32 -27.55
CA SER A 209 1.13 20.02 -28.83
C SER A 209 2.53 20.64 -28.95
N LEU A 210 3.03 20.82 -30.19
CA LEU A 210 4.34 21.43 -30.47
C LEU A 210 4.52 22.82 -29.79
N GLY A 211 3.43 23.57 -29.66
CA GLY A 211 3.45 24.86 -28.96
C GLY A 211 3.73 24.73 -27.47
N VAL A 212 3.07 23.79 -26.82
CA VAL A 212 3.27 23.53 -25.39
C VAL A 212 4.69 22.99 -25.12
N THR A 213 5.19 22.09 -25.97
CA THR A 213 6.57 21.61 -25.88
C THR A 213 7.59 22.72 -26.00
N ALA A 214 7.38 23.71 -26.88
CA ALA A 214 8.26 24.86 -26.99
C ALA A 214 8.17 25.79 -25.77
N ALA A 215 6.99 25.91 -25.15
CA ALA A 215 6.84 26.64 -23.89
C ALA A 215 7.57 25.94 -22.73
N PHE A 216 7.53 24.61 -22.67
CA PHE A 216 8.33 23.82 -21.72
C PHE A 216 9.82 24.05 -21.94
N GLU A 217 10.28 24.06 -23.20
CA GLU A 217 11.66 24.27 -23.55
C GLU A 217 12.17 25.66 -23.13
N LEU A 218 11.34 26.70 -23.28
CA LEU A 218 11.67 28.03 -22.78
C LEU A 218 11.82 28.06 -21.24
N SER A 219 10.88 27.45 -20.55
CA SER A 219 10.93 27.38 -19.07
C SER A 219 12.14 26.57 -18.59
N TRP A 220 12.45 25.46 -19.28
CA TRP A 220 13.60 24.61 -18.99
C TRP A 220 14.93 25.37 -19.11
N GLN A 221 15.08 26.22 -20.12
CA GLN A 221 16.30 27.02 -20.32
C GLN A 221 16.48 28.16 -19.33
N GLU A 222 15.45 28.56 -18.61
CA GLU A 222 15.53 29.51 -17.52
C GLU A 222 16.00 28.85 -16.22
N LEU A 223 15.95 27.55 -16.11
CA LEU A 223 16.46 26.81 -14.97
C LEU A 223 18.00 26.79 -15.02
N ASN A 224 18.61 26.97 -13.87
CA ASN A 224 20.02 26.65 -13.72
C ASN A 224 20.26 25.14 -13.77
N GLU A 225 21.51 24.70 -13.88
CA GLU A 225 21.86 23.29 -14.00
C GLU A 225 21.32 22.43 -12.82
N ASP A 226 21.34 22.95 -11.60
CA ASP A 226 20.90 22.24 -10.40
C ASP A 226 19.36 22.09 -10.39
N ALA A 227 18.63 23.13 -10.81
CA ALA A 227 17.18 23.06 -10.96
C ALA A 227 16.77 22.11 -12.10
N GLN A 228 17.55 22.04 -13.18
CA GLN A 228 17.34 21.07 -14.25
C GLN A 228 17.56 19.63 -13.75
N ARG A 229 18.60 19.39 -12.95
CA ARG A 229 18.85 18.08 -12.32
C ARG A 229 17.73 17.71 -11.35
N LEU A 230 17.26 18.68 -10.54
CA LEU A 230 16.14 18.49 -9.63
C LEU A 230 14.84 18.14 -10.39
N ALA A 231 14.52 18.85 -11.47
CA ALA A 231 13.36 18.56 -12.31
C ALA A 231 13.46 17.17 -12.98
N ALA A 232 14.67 16.80 -13.43
CA ALA A 232 14.96 15.47 -13.94
C ALA A 232 14.72 14.40 -12.89
N LEU A 233 15.21 14.55 -11.66
CA LEU A 233 14.97 13.65 -10.54
C LEU A 233 13.47 13.53 -10.24
N LEU A 234 12.74 14.65 -10.12
CA LEU A 234 11.30 14.66 -9.89
C LEU A 234 10.51 13.90 -10.95
N SER A 235 10.99 13.85 -12.19
CA SER A 235 10.32 13.10 -13.25
C SER A 235 10.40 11.58 -13.09
N LEU A 236 11.29 11.08 -12.24
CA LEU A 236 11.40 9.64 -11.92
C LEU A 236 10.36 9.18 -10.91
N PHE A 237 9.79 10.10 -10.11
CA PHE A 237 8.72 9.80 -9.19
C PHE A 237 7.43 9.41 -9.94
N ALA A 238 6.56 8.63 -9.30
CA ALA A 238 5.22 8.33 -9.82
C ALA A 238 4.38 9.60 -10.00
N LEU A 239 3.33 9.51 -10.84
CA LEU A 239 2.33 10.58 -10.99
C LEU A 239 1.39 10.63 -9.76
N ALA A 240 1.98 10.81 -8.59
CA ALA A 240 1.31 10.89 -7.30
C ALA A 240 1.84 12.11 -6.52
N GLU A 241 1.32 12.31 -5.32
CA GLU A 241 1.84 13.33 -4.41
C GLU A 241 3.26 12.99 -3.98
N ILE A 242 4.18 13.95 -4.11
CA ILE A 242 5.60 13.79 -3.81
C ILE A 242 5.91 14.43 -2.46
N PRO A 243 6.16 13.65 -1.40
CA PRO A 243 6.69 14.16 -0.15
C PRO A 243 8.09 14.74 -0.36
N TRP A 244 8.30 16.02 0.02
CA TRP A 244 9.57 16.69 -0.21
C TRP A 244 10.74 16.00 0.49
N GLY A 245 10.51 15.42 1.68
CA GLY A 245 11.52 14.65 2.39
C GLY A 245 12.10 13.47 1.59
N LEU A 246 11.34 12.87 0.67
CA LEU A 246 11.86 11.84 -0.24
C LEU A 246 12.85 12.44 -1.25
N VAL A 247 12.58 13.64 -1.73
CA VAL A 247 13.46 14.35 -2.67
C VAL A 247 14.75 14.76 -1.98
N GLN A 248 14.65 15.31 -0.76
CA GLN A 248 15.81 15.65 0.08
C GLN A 248 16.67 14.42 0.36
N GLY A 249 16.06 13.29 0.69
CA GLY A 249 16.76 12.01 0.87
C GLY A 249 17.54 11.55 -0.37
N CYS A 250 17.08 11.87 -1.58
CA CYS A 250 17.80 11.55 -2.83
C CYS A 250 19.05 12.42 -3.05
N LEU A 251 19.17 13.53 -2.34
CA LEU A 251 20.24 14.54 -2.49
C LEU A 251 20.89 14.88 -1.13
N PRO A 252 21.44 13.89 -0.41
CA PRO A 252 21.89 14.08 0.98
C PRO A 252 23.04 15.06 1.15
N GLU A 253 23.80 15.33 0.08
CA GLU A 253 24.91 16.28 0.09
C GLU A 253 24.47 17.73 -0.22
N ALA A 254 23.18 17.92 -0.62
CA ALA A 254 22.68 19.24 -0.93
C ALA A 254 22.32 20.00 0.36
N ASP A 255 22.60 21.28 0.37
CA ASP A 255 22.13 22.17 1.43
C ASP A 255 20.60 22.29 1.37
N GLU A 256 19.93 22.14 2.51
CA GLU A 256 18.47 22.09 2.59
C GLU A 256 17.82 23.41 2.15
N GLU A 257 18.37 24.56 2.56
CA GLU A 257 17.88 25.89 2.19
C GLU A 257 18.07 26.15 0.69
N ALA A 258 19.23 25.78 0.14
CA ALA A 258 19.48 25.87 -1.29
C ALA A 258 18.55 24.99 -2.12
N LEU A 259 18.21 23.80 -1.63
CA LEU A 259 17.26 22.88 -2.29
C LEU A 259 15.83 23.43 -2.27
N ASP A 260 15.43 24.04 -1.17
CA ASP A 260 14.13 24.71 -1.03
C ASP A 260 14.05 25.95 -1.94
N ASP A 261 15.12 26.73 -2.08
CA ASP A 261 15.19 27.84 -3.03
C ASP A 261 15.06 27.34 -4.49
N LEU A 262 15.74 26.26 -4.85
CA LEU A 262 15.58 25.64 -6.18
C LEU A 262 14.15 25.20 -6.45
N ARG A 263 13.49 24.60 -5.46
CA ARG A 263 12.08 24.22 -5.53
C ARG A 263 11.19 25.45 -5.75
N ASP A 264 11.28 26.42 -4.85
CA ASP A 264 10.31 27.50 -4.77
C ASP A 264 10.57 28.57 -5.83
N GLU A 265 11.82 29.02 -5.96
CA GLU A 265 12.15 30.08 -6.90
C GLU A 265 12.27 29.61 -8.36
N GLN A 266 12.71 28.36 -8.57
CA GLN A 266 12.96 27.86 -9.92
C GLN A 266 11.79 27.02 -10.45
N LEU A 267 11.24 26.09 -9.66
CA LEU A 267 10.23 25.16 -10.16
C LEU A 267 8.80 25.63 -9.88
N VAL A 268 8.47 25.99 -8.64
CA VAL A 268 7.10 26.41 -8.27
C VAL A 268 6.75 27.75 -8.91
N ASN A 269 7.64 28.75 -8.82
CA ASN A 269 7.41 30.09 -9.41
C ASN A 269 7.27 30.06 -10.95
N LEU A 270 7.81 29.05 -11.61
CA LEU A 270 7.63 28.85 -13.06
C LEU A 270 6.47 27.91 -13.42
N SER A 271 5.67 27.46 -12.44
CA SER A 271 4.61 26.46 -12.62
C SER A 271 5.09 25.12 -13.19
N LEU A 272 6.34 24.77 -12.92
CA LEU A 272 6.93 23.50 -13.29
C LEU A 272 6.71 22.43 -12.22
N LEU A 273 6.38 22.84 -10.99
CA LEU A 273 6.01 21.99 -9.86
C LEU A 273 4.84 22.65 -9.12
N SER A 274 3.80 21.87 -8.78
CA SER A 274 2.65 22.36 -8.04
C SER A 274 2.85 22.12 -6.54
N TYR A 275 2.57 23.15 -5.73
CA TYR A 275 2.45 23.01 -4.28
C TYR A 275 1.02 22.54 -3.94
N GLU A 276 0.86 21.45 -3.23
CA GLU A 276 -0.44 20.92 -2.83
C GLU A 276 -0.78 21.28 -1.37
N ARG A 277 0.17 21.03 -0.47
CA ARG A 277 0.14 21.37 0.95
C ARG A 277 1.55 21.31 1.54
N GLU A 278 1.71 21.65 2.81
CA GLU A 278 3.01 21.69 3.49
C GLU A 278 3.81 20.38 3.25
N GLY A 279 4.99 20.53 2.68
CA GLY A 279 5.91 19.43 2.36
C GLY A 279 5.46 18.49 1.24
N ILE A 280 4.35 18.77 0.54
CA ILE A 280 3.80 17.90 -0.50
C ILE A 280 3.65 18.66 -1.81
N TYR A 281 4.18 18.07 -2.87
CA TYR A 281 4.21 18.65 -4.20
C TYR A 281 3.67 17.66 -5.24
N GLN A 282 3.36 18.15 -6.42
CA GLN A 282 2.91 17.35 -7.54
C GLN A 282 3.51 17.81 -8.86
N LEU A 283 3.90 16.86 -9.70
CA LEU A 283 4.41 17.12 -11.03
C LEU A 283 3.33 16.81 -12.07
N HIS A 284 3.02 17.80 -12.92
CA HIS A 284 2.06 17.59 -13.99
C HIS A 284 2.57 16.57 -15.00
N GLN A 285 1.71 15.69 -15.51
CA GLN A 285 2.08 14.59 -16.41
C GLN A 285 2.89 15.05 -17.63
N LEU A 286 2.45 16.10 -18.31
CA LEU A 286 3.15 16.57 -19.52
C LEU A 286 4.56 17.13 -19.19
N LEU A 287 4.73 17.73 -17.99
CA LEU A 287 6.04 18.16 -17.51
C LEU A 287 6.91 16.96 -17.15
N ARG A 288 6.33 15.93 -16.53
CA ARG A 288 7.04 14.68 -16.24
C ARG A 288 7.55 14.01 -17.52
N GLU A 289 6.70 13.88 -18.53
CA GLU A 289 7.08 13.35 -19.85
C GLU A 289 8.20 14.19 -20.47
N PHE A 290 8.07 15.52 -20.45
CA PHE A 290 9.09 16.43 -20.98
C PHE A 290 10.43 16.33 -20.22
N PHE A 291 10.41 16.35 -18.89
CA PHE A 291 11.65 16.24 -18.09
C PHE A 291 12.35 14.90 -18.30
N ARG A 292 11.61 13.81 -18.47
CA ARG A 292 12.17 12.49 -18.81
C ARG A 292 12.97 12.53 -20.12
N THR A 293 12.56 13.33 -21.12
CA THR A 293 13.32 13.48 -22.37
C THR A 293 14.63 14.27 -22.19
N LYS A 294 14.79 14.95 -21.06
CA LYS A 294 15.99 15.75 -20.74
C LYS A 294 17.05 14.99 -19.95
N ILE A 295 16.72 13.82 -19.43
CA ILE A 295 17.66 12.99 -18.66
C ILE A 295 18.61 12.31 -19.65
N GLY A 296 19.91 12.62 -19.56
CA GLY A 296 20.93 11.87 -20.27
C GLY A 296 21.08 10.44 -19.73
N GLU A 297 21.42 9.48 -20.59
CA GLU A 297 21.60 8.07 -20.18
C GLU A 297 22.58 7.91 -19.02
N LEU A 298 23.66 8.71 -19.00
CA LEU A 298 24.69 8.67 -17.97
C LEU A 298 24.20 9.21 -16.60
N GLU A 299 23.22 10.10 -16.57
CA GLU A 299 22.69 10.70 -15.34
C GLU A 299 21.47 9.94 -14.80
N CYS A 300 20.76 9.22 -15.65
CA CYS A 300 19.54 8.51 -15.30
C CYS A 300 19.77 7.40 -14.25
N LYS A 301 20.82 6.60 -14.42
CA LYS A 301 21.09 5.47 -13.52
C LYS A 301 21.45 5.94 -12.08
N PRO A 302 22.34 6.90 -11.85
CA PRO A 302 22.60 7.43 -10.51
C PRO A 302 21.36 8.01 -9.83
N MET A 303 20.53 8.76 -10.56
CA MET A 303 19.28 9.32 -10.02
C MET A 303 18.28 8.22 -9.63
N LYS A 304 18.11 7.20 -10.49
CA LYS A 304 17.27 6.04 -10.17
C LYS A 304 17.79 5.28 -8.95
N THR A 305 19.12 5.15 -8.83
CA THR A 305 19.74 4.52 -7.67
C THR A 305 19.44 5.30 -6.40
N ALA A 306 19.61 6.63 -6.41
CA ALA A 306 19.31 7.47 -5.26
C ALA A 306 17.84 7.36 -4.83
N LEU A 307 16.91 7.45 -5.79
CA LEU A 307 15.48 7.31 -5.54
C LEU A 307 15.15 5.93 -4.96
N ALA A 308 15.67 4.87 -5.56
CA ALA A 308 15.44 3.50 -5.09
C ALA A 308 15.98 3.31 -3.67
N THR A 309 17.17 3.81 -3.36
CA THR A 309 17.77 3.71 -2.02
C THR A 309 16.87 4.36 -0.97
N VAL A 310 16.40 5.58 -1.20
CA VAL A 310 15.52 6.29 -0.25
C VAL A 310 14.20 5.54 -0.05
N LEU A 311 13.57 5.10 -1.13
CA LEU A 311 12.31 4.39 -1.07
C LEU A 311 12.43 3.01 -0.42
N ILE A 312 13.54 2.32 -0.61
CA ILE A 312 13.85 1.04 0.05
C ILE A 312 14.01 1.26 1.57
N GLU A 313 14.70 2.32 2.01
CA GLU A 313 14.81 2.63 3.44
C GLU A 313 13.44 2.92 4.07
N VAL A 314 12.57 3.66 3.38
CA VAL A 314 11.17 3.82 3.83
C VAL A 314 10.44 2.48 3.85
N ALA A 315 10.60 1.67 2.82
CA ALA A 315 9.95 0.36 2.71
C ALA A 315 10.42 -0.62 3.80
N LYS A 316 11.66 -0.55 4.28
CA LYS A 316 12.18 -1.40 5.37
C LYS A 316 11.38 -1.25 6.67
N GLN A 317 10.66 -0.14 6.88
CA GLN A 317 9.76 0.04 8.02
C GLN A 317 8.51 -0.86 7.95
N ILE A 318 8.15 -1.34 6.76
CA ILE A 318 6.97 -2.19 6.55
C ILE A 318 7.30 -3.60 7.01
N SER A 319 6.71 -4.04 8.11
CA SER A 319 6.76 -5.43 8.57
C SER A 319 5.73 -6.29 7.85
N TYR A 320 5.77 -7.60 8.09
CA TYR A 320 4.76 -8.53 7.55
C TYR A 320 3.33 -8.18 7.98
N ASN A 321 3.15 -7.71 9.23
CA ASN A 321 1.90 -7.19 9.76
C ASN A 321 2.11 -5.73 10.20
N PRO A 322 2.02 -4.75 9.29
CA PRO A 322 2.27 -3.35 9.61
C PRO A 322 1.12 -2.76 10.43
N THR A 323 1.46 -1.91 11.41
CA THR A 323 0.44 -1.14 12.13
C THR A 323 -0.16 -0.04 11.25
N LEU A 324 -1.34 0.47 11.63
CA LEU A 324 -1.96 1.62 10.94
C LEU A 324 -1.07 2.86 10.93
N GLU A 325 -0.25 3.05 11.96
CA GLU A 325 0.71 4.15 12.02
C GLU A 325 1.78 4.01 10.92
N VAL A 326 2.37 2.82 10.79
CA VAL A 326 3.33 2.53 9.71
C VAL A 326 2.65 2.67 8.34
N ILE A 327 1.45 2.12 8.18
CA ILE A 327 0.70 2.24 6.92
C ILE A 327 0.54 3.72 6.54
N LYS A 328 0.06 4.56 7.47
CA LYS A 328 -0.12 5.99 7.23
C LYS A 328 1.19 6.71 6.88
N SER A 329 2.28 6.38 7.58
CA SER A 329 3.58 7.03 7.37
C SER A 329 4.18 6.71 5.99
N VAL A 330 3.93 5.50 5.45
CA VAL A 330 4.51 5.07 4.17
C VAL A 330 3.57 5.23 2.97
N THR A 331 2.27 5.50 3.19
CA THR A 331 1.24 5.50 2.14
C THR A 331 1.62 6.39 0.95
N LEU A 332 2.16 7.58 1.20
CA LEU A 332 2.57 8.48 0.13
C LEU A 332 3.81 8.00 -0.63
N ALA A 333 4.63 7.15 -0.03
CA ALA A 333 5.82 6.60 -0.68
C ALA A 333 5.49 5.37 -1.57
N ILE A 334 4.40 4.66 -1.28
CA ILE A 334 4.03 3.41 -1.99
C ILE A 334 3.90 3.60 -3.51
N PRO A 335 3.20 4.61 -4.06
CA PRO A 335 3.13 4.79 -5.52
C PRO A 335 4.51 4.96 -6.16
N HIS A 336 5.43 5.64 -5.47
CA HIS A 336 6.79 5.85 -5.96
C HIS A 336 7.62 4.55 -5.89
N LEU A 337 7.44 3.76 -4.85
CA LEU A 337 8.06 2.43 -4.73
C LEU A 337 7.56 1.48 -5.82
N GLN A 338 6.25 1.55 -6.16
CA GLN A 338 5.66 0.79 -7.26
C GLN A 338 6.26 1.20 -8.61
N GLU A 339 6.47 2.49 -8.86
CA GLU A 339 7.15 2.98 -10.08
C GLU A 339 8.57 2.40 -10.20
N VAL A 340 9.33 2.35 -9.08
CA VAL A 340 10.65 1.70 -9.02
C VAL A 340 10.54 0.21 -9.34
N ALA A 341 9.57 -0.50 -8.76
CA ALA A 341 9.33 -1.91 -9.01
C ALA A 341 8.97 -2.19 -10.49
N GLU A 342 8.15 -1.33 -11.10
CA GLU A 342 7.82 -1.41 -12.51
C GLU A 342 9.03 -1.17 -13.41
N ASP A 343 9.88 -0.19 -13.08
CA ASP A 343 11.12 0.05 -13.82
C ASP A 343 12.07 -1.14 -13.72
N LEU A 344 12.22 -1.74 -12.52
CA LEU A 344 12.97 -2.98 -12.34
C LEU A 344 12.41 -4.14 -13.16
N SER A 345 11.09 -4.22 -13.31
CA SER A 345 10.41 -5.26 -14.10
C SER A 345 10.65 -5.14 -15.62
N LYS A 346 11.06 -3.97 -16.09
CA LYS A 346 11.36 -3.69 -17.50
C LYS A 346 12.82 -3.95 -17.87
N LEU A 347 13.68 -4.26 -16.89
CA LEU A 347 15.11 -4.47 -17.16
C LEU A 347 15.36 -5.73 -17.97
N GLY A 348 16.19 -5.60 -19.01
CA GLY A 348 16.59 -6.70 -19.89
C GLY A 348 17.79 -7.48 -19.38
N SER A 349 18.60 -6.89 -18.51
CA SER A 349 19.83 -7.51 -18.01
C SER A 349 20.22 -7.01 -16.60
N ARG A 350 21.03 -7.82 -15.89
CA ARG A 350 21.61 -7.43 -14.60
C ARG A 350 22.51 -6.19 -14.70
N ALA A 351 23.13 -5.94 -15.84
CA ALA A 351 24.01 -4.81 -16.05
C ALA A 351 23.25 -3.46 -15.96
N ASP A 352 21.94 -3.48 -16.25
CA ASP A 352 21.07 -2.32 -16.21
C ASP A 352 20.52 -2.04 -14.79
N LEU A 353 20.81 -2.92 -13.82
CA LEU A 353 20.33 -2.80 -12.46
C LEU A 353 20.83 -1.48 -11.82
N PHE A 354 19.91 -0.77 -11.19
CA PHE A 354 20.17 0.54 -10.56
C PHE A 354 19.99 0.52 -9.02
N ILE A 355 19.86 -0.67 -8.42
CA ILE A 355 19.93 -0.87 -6.97
C ILE A 355 21.34 -1.34 -6.58
N GLN A 356 21.72 -1.07 -5.32
CA GLN A 356 23.10 -1.31 -4.87
C GLN A 356 23.34 -2.78 -4.46
N ASP A 357 22.34 -3.39 -3.82
CA ASP A 357 22.39 -4.76 -3.31
C ASP A 357 21.32 -5.62 -4.01
N ASP A 358 21.68 -6.82 -4.46
CA ASP A 358 20.73 -7.76 -5.04
C ASP A 358 19.56 -8.08 -4.07
N ALA A 359 19.83 -8.11 -2.76
CA ALA A 359 18.80 -8.30 -1.74
C ALA A 359 17.76 -7.17 -1.71
N ASP A 360 18.12 -5.96 -2.11
CA ASP A 360 17.21 -4.83 -2.22
C ASP A 360 16.17 -5.01 -3.34
N LEU A 361 16.50 -5.80 -4.37
CA LEU A 361 15.55 -6.15 -5.43
C LEU A 361 14.31 -6.87 -4.86
N THR A 362 14.56 -7.91 -4.08
CA THR A 362 13.45 -8.65 -3.43
C THR A 362 12.73 -7.80 -2.39
N THR A 363 13.46 -6.91 -1.71
CA THR A 363 12.90 -5.97 -0.72
C THR A 363 11.86 -5.05 -1.34
N VAL A 364 12.13 -4.44 -2.49
CA VAL A 364 11.16 -3.55 -3.18
C VAL A 364 9.81 -4.23 -3.34
N PHE A 365 9.78 -5.40 -3.95
CA PHE A 365 8.52 -6.12 -4.23
C PHE A 365 7.89 -6.69 -2.96
N THR A 366 8.70 -7.27 -2.07
CA THR A 366 8.21 -7.91 -0.85
C THR A 366 7.54 -6.91 0.08
N ARG A 367 8.09 -5.70 0.23
CA ARG A 367 7.52 -4.68 1.10
C ARG A 367 6.22 -4.09 0.54
N ILE A 368 6.09 -3.96 -0.78
CA ILE A 368 4.81 -3.62 -1.40
C ILE A 368 3.78 -4.73 -1.13
N ALA A 369 4.17 -6.00 -1.30
CA ALA A 369 3.28 -7.13 -1.02
C ALA A 369 2.87 -7.17 0.46
N TRP A 370 3.77 -6.89 1.40
CA TRP A 370 3.45 -6.81 2.83
C TRP A 370 2.59 -5.60 3.19
N PHE A 371 2.80 -4.47 2.52
CA PHE A 371 1.94 -3.29 2.69
C PHE A 371 0.47 -3.62 2.39
N TYR A 372 0.22 -4.33 1.30
CA TYR A 372 -1.13 -4.74 0.94
C TYR A 372 -1.61 -5.95 1.75
N GLY A 373 -0.79 -7.00 1.85
CA GLY A 373 -1.13 -8.25 2.54
C GLY A 373 -1.44 -8.06 4.03
N GLY A 374 -0.64 -7.22 4.72
CA GLY A 374 -0.87 -6.89 6.13
C GLY A 374 -2.14 -6.07 6.40
N GLN A 375 -2.77 -5.56 5.33
CA GLN A 375 -4.09 -4.92 5.39
C GLN A 375 -5.21 -5.84 4.91
N GLY A 376 -4.92 -7.12 4.60
CA GLY A 376 -5.86 -8.07 4.05
C GLY A 376 -6.11 -7.92 2.53
N PHE A 377 -5.36 -7.06 1.84
CA PHE A 377 -5.46 -6.87 0.39
C PHE A 377 -4.61 -7.90 -0.36
N TYR A 378 -4.92 -9.18 -0.18
CA TYR A 378 -4.13 -10.28 -0.75
C TYR A 378 -4.13 -10.30 -2.27
N ALA A 379 -5.24 -9.89 -2.90
CA ALA A 379 -5.35 -9.81 -4.35
C ALA A 379 -4.39 -8.77 -4.94
N GLU A 380 -4.16 -7.67 -4.22
CA GLU A 380 -3.23 -6.61 -4.57
C GLU A 380 -1.78 -6.96 -4.23
N ALA A 381 -1.56 -7.81 -3.22
CA ALA A 381 -0.24 -8.28 -2.81
C ALA A 381 0.33 -9.33 -3.80
N GLU A 382 -0.52 -10.23 -4.31
CA GLU A 382 -0.12 -11.36 -5.16
C GLU A 382 0.63 -10.95 -6.44
N PRO A 383 0.20 -9.94 -7.23
CA PRO A 383 0.93 -9.49 -8.40
C PRO A 383 2.38 -9.07 -8.10
N TRP A 384 2.62 -8.40 -6.97
CA TRP A 384 3.95 -7.96 -6.58
C TRP A 384 4.85 -9.12 -6.20
N SER A 385 4.35 -10.10 -5.46
CA SER A 385 5.09 -11.33 -5.14
C SER A 385 5.42 -12.14 -6.39
N ARG A 386 4.47 -12.25 -7.35
CA ARG A 386 4.69 -12.91 -8.64
C ARG A 386 5.70 -12.17 -9.51
N ASN A 387 5.59 -10.83 -9.58
CA ASN A 387 6.51 -10.00 -10.34
C ASN A 387 7.93 -10.10 -9.77
N CYS A 388 8.09 -10.12 -8.43
CA CYS A 388 9.37 -10.36 -7.80
C CYS A 388 10.03 -11.64 -8.34
N LEU A 389 9.31 -12.75 -8.29
CA LEU A 389 9.81 -14.04 -8.80
C LEU A 389 10.17 -13.98 -10.28
N ALA A 390 9.33 -13.34 -11.11
CA ALA A 390 9.57 -13.22 -12.54
C ALA A 390 10.81 -12.37 -12.85
N VAL A 391 10.98 -11.25 -12.17
CA VAL A 391 12.13 -10.33 -12.34
C VAL A 391 13.42 -10.98 -11.88
N VAL A 392 13.41 -11.61 -10.70
CA VAL A 392 14.60 -12.30 -10.17
C VAL A 392 15.03 -13.43 -11.12
N ARG A 393 14.09 -14.21 -11.63
CA ARG A 393 14.38 -15.26 -12.64
C ARG A 393 14.96 -14.69 -13.93
N SER A 394 14.41 -13.59 -14.41
CA SER A 394 14.87 -12.95 -15.64
C SER A 394 16.29 -12.39 -15.51
N LEU A 395 16.62 -11.78 -14.37
CA LEU A 395 17.92 -11.10 -14.17
C LEU A 395 19.04 -12.05 -13.71
N PHE A 396 18.71 -13.07 -12.91
CA PHE A 396 19.70 -13.94 -12.26
C PHE A 396 19.61 -15.41 -12.71
N GLY A 397 18.57 -15.78 -13.46
CA GLY A 397 18.31 -17.17 -13.86
C GLY A 397 17.62 -17.99 -12.76
N GLU A 398 17.21 -19.22 -13.11
CA GLU A 398 16.48 -20.12 -12.20
C GLU A 398 17.29 -20.56 -10.98
N SER A 399 18.61 -20.57 -11.09
CA SER A 399 19.54 -21.07 -10.06
C SER A 399 20.16 -19.92 -9.27
N HIS A 400 19.30 -19.13 -8.58
CA HIS A 400 19.76 -18.01 -7.73
C HIS A 400 19.09 -18.08 -6.35
N PRO A 401 19.80 -17.71 -5.25
CA PRO A 401 19.22 -17.70 -3.90
C PRO A 401 17.93 -16.88 -3.79
N ASP A 402 17.86 -15.74 -4.48
CA ASP A 402 16.70 -14.86 -4.45
C ASP A 402 15.47 -15.46 -5.15
N VAL A 403 15.67 -16.39 -6.09
CA VAL A 403 14.54 -17.18 -6.64
C VAL A 403 13.93 -18.03 -5.53
N ALA A 404 14.75 -18.67 -4.69
CA ALA A 404 14.25 -19.45 -3.56
C ALA A 404 13.54 -18.56 -2.52
N THR A 405 14.08 -17.38 -2.27
CA THR A 405 13.44 -16.38 -1.37
C THR A 405 12.10 -15.91 -1.93
N SER A 406 12.03 -15.58 -3.22
CA SER A 406 10.79 -15.14 -3.86
C SER A 406 9.73 -16.23 -3.92
N LEU A 407 10.14 -17.49 -4.19
CA LEU A 407 9.25 -18.66 -4.11
C LEU A 407 8.68 -18.84 -2.70
N ASN A 408 9.53 -18.75 -1.68
CA ASN A 408 9.13 -18.86 -0.28
C ASN A 408 8.12 -17.74 0.12
N ASN A 409 8.37 -16.50 -0.29
CA ASN A 409 7.47 -15.37 0.02
C ASN A 409 6.11 -15.51 -0.69
N LEU A 410 6.11 -15.96 -1.94
CA LEU A 410 4.87 -16.22 -2.67
C LEU A 410 4.10 -17.41 -2.05
N ALA A 411 4.82 -18.46 -1.59
CA ALA A 411 4.23 -19.57 -0.88
C ALA A 411 3.59 -19.13 0.44
N ALA A 412 4.28 -18.28 1.22
CA ALA A 412 3.76 -17.73 2.47
C ALA A 412 2.48 -16.88 2.25
N LEU A 413 2.41 -16.13 1.15
CA LEU A 413 1.21 -15.39 0.78
C LEU A 413 0.03 -16.34 0.46
N TYR A 414 0.28 -17.43 -0.27
CA TYR A 414 -0.76 -18.44 -0.54
C TYR A 414 -1.18 -19.22 0.70
N ASP A 415 -0.24 -19.50 1.59
CA ASP A 415 -0.50 -20.12 2.89
C ASP A 415 -1.43 -19.23 3.74
N SER A 416 -1.13 -17.94 3.84
CA SER A 416 -1.99 -16.96 4.53
C SER A 416 -3.41 -16.85 3.94
N GLN A 417 -3.57 -17.18 2.65
CA GLN A 417 -4.86 -17.26 1.97
C GLN A 417 -5.54 -18.64 2.13
N GLY A 418 -4.94 -19.59 2.85
CA GLY A 418 -5.40 -20.97 2.92
C GLY A 418 -5.32 -21.75 1.59
N ARG A 419 -4.62 -21.20 0.60
CA ARG A 419 -4.38 -21.84 -0.71
C ARG A 419 -3.21 -22.82 -0.62
N TYR A 420 -3.34 -23.77 0.28
CA TYR A 420 -2.27 -24.71 0.64
C TYR A 420 -1.74 -25.52 -0.54
N GLU A 421 -2.64 -25.95 -1.45
CA GLU A 421 -2.27 -26.68 -2.68
C GLU A 421 -1.40 -25.86 -3.62
N ALA A 422 -1.53 -24.54 -3.61
CA ALA A 422 -0.69 -23.63 -4.39
C ALA A 422 0.62 -23.28 -3.66
N ALA A 423 0.61 -23.24 -2.32
CA ALA A 423 1.78 -22.94 -1.49
C ALA A 423 2.79 -24.08 -1.45
N GLU A 424 2.33 -25.33 -1.29
CA GLU A 424 3.19 -26.51 -1.11
C GLU A 424 4.26 -26.67 -2.22
N PRO A 425 3.90 -26.66 -3.53
CA PRO A 425 4.90 -26.82 -4.58
C PRO A 425 5.95 -25.71 -4.60
N LEU A 426 5.59 -24.50 -4.18
CA LEU A 426 6.52 -23.37 -4.12
C LEU A 426 7.51 -23.51 -2.97
N TYR A 427 7.05 -23.94 -1.79
CA TYR A 427 7.94 -24.25 -0.66
C TYR A 427 8.88 -25.39 -0.99
N LEU A 428 8.39 -26.44 -1.66
CA LEU A 428 9.23 -27.56 -2.10
C LEU A 428 10.29 -27.11 -3.11
N GLN A 429 9.92 -26.28 -4.10
CA GLN A 429 10.87 -25.72 -5.05
C GLN A 429 11.91 -24.84 -4.36
N ALA A 430 11.50 -23.98 -3.42
CA ALA A 430 12.41 -23.14 -2.64
C ALA A 430 13.42 -23.99 -1.85
N LEU A 431 12.94 -25.03 -1.16
CA LEU A 431 13.77 -25.97 -0.41
C LEU A 431 14.77 -26.69 -1.32
N GLN A 432 14.30 -27.25 -2.43
CA GLN A 432 15.16 -27.95 -3.40
C GLN A 432 16.23 -27.03 -3.97
N LEU A 433 15.85 -25.79 -4.30
CA LEU A 433 16.79 -24.82 -4.84
C LEU A 433 17.84 -24.41 -3.80
N ARG A 434 17.44 -24.13 -2.55
CA ARG A 434 18.39 -23.84 -1.46
C ARG A 434 19.35 -25.01 -1.21
N ARG A 435 18.86 -26.25 -1.21
CA ARG A 435 19.69 -27.46 -1.11
C ARG A 435 20.73 -27.57 -2.24
N SER A 436 20.32 -27.32 -3.47
CA SER A 436 21.19 -27.40 -4.64
C SER A 436 22.27 -26.32 -4.68
N LEU A 437 21.94 -25.10 -4.21
CA LEU A 437 22.83 -23.94 -4.26
C LEU A 437 23.77 -23.84 -3.05
N LEU A 438 23.23 -24.14 -1.86
CA LEU A 438 23.91 -23.90 -0.58
C LEU A 438 24.36 -25.20 0.10
N GLY A 439 23.90 -26.36 -0.42
CA GLY A 439 24.11 -27.66 0.21
C GLY A 439 23.07 -27.97 1.29
N GLU A 440 23.01 -29.24 1.70
CA GLU A 440 22.07 -29.70 2.73
C GLU A 440 22.33 -29.05 4.09
N SER A 441 23.56 -28.62 4.35
CA SER A 441 23.99 -28.04 5.61
C SER A 441 24.09 -26.51 5.50
N HIS A 442 22.92 -25.82 5.35
CA HIS A 442 22.85 -24.38 5.33
C HIS A 442 21.67 -23.87 6.19
N PRO A 443 21.80 -22.73 6.90
CA PRO A 443 20.70 -22.17 7.72
C PRO A 443 19.41 -21.95 6.94
N ASP A 444 19.50 -21.50 5.69
CA ASP A 444 18.31 -21.26 4.85
C ASP A 444 17.56 -22.55 4.51
N VAL A 445 18.25 -23.69 4.48
CA VAL A 445 17.59 -25.00 4.32
C VAL A 445 16.75 -25.31 5.55
N ALA A 446 17.28 -25.04 6.76
CA ALA A 446 16.50 -25.19 8.00
C ALA A 446 15.28 -24.28 8.02
N THR A 447 15.42 -23.03 7.55
CA THR A 447 14.28 -22.09 7.42
C THR A 447 13.22 -22.63 6.46
N SER A 448 13.62 -23.17 5.28
CA SER A 448 12.66 -23.74 4.33
C SER A 448 11.93 -24.97 4.88
N LEU A 449 12.66 -25.82 5.64
CA LEU A 449 12.07 -26.98 6.31
C LEU A 449 11.03 -26.55 7.35
N ASN A 450 11.34 -25.53 8.17
CA ASN A 450 10.39 -24.99 9.14
C ASN A 450 9.11 -24.46 8.48
N ASN A 451 9.23 -23.69 7.38
CA ASN A 451 8.09 -23.12 6.69
C ASN A 451 7.19 -24.20 6.05
N LEU A 452 7.80 -25.20 5.43
CA LEU A 452 7.06 -26.34 4.85
C LEU A 452 6.38 -27.17 5.94
N ALA A 453 7.04 -27.36 7.07
CA ALA A 453 6.47 -28.08 8.21
C ALA A 453 5.30 -27.32 8.84
N GLU A 454 5.36 -26.00 8.89
CA GLU A 454 4.27 -25.16 9.38
C GLU A 454 3.04 -25.25 8.46
N LEU A 455 3.26 -25.26 7.13
CA LEU A 455 2.18 -25.51 6.16
C LEU A 455 1.53 -26.88 6.41
N TYR A 456 2.32 -27.94 6.62
CA TYR A 456 1.78 -29.27 6.91
C TYR A 456 1.05 -29.33 8.25
N ARG A 457 1.56 -28.63 9.28
CA ARG A 457 0.91 -28.50 10.57
C ARG A 457 -0.47 -27.80 10.41
N ALA A 458 -0.53 -26.71 9.63
CA ALA A 458 -1.78 -26.00 9.35
C ALA A 458 -2.83 -26.88 8.62
N GLN A 459 -2.35 -27.85 7.81
CA GLN A 459 -3.21 -28.83 7.14
C GLN A 459 -3.56 -30.05 8.02
N GLY A 460 -3.05 -30.15 9.26
CA GLY A 460 -3.19 -31.33 10.11
C GLY A 460 -2.33 -32.54 9.66
N ARG A 461 -1.41 -32.35 8.71
CA ARG A 461 -0.48 -33.39 8.19
C ARG A 461 0.73 -33.53 9.13
N TYR A 462 0.48 -33.88 10.36
CA TYR A 462 1.49 -33.87 11.43
C TYR A 462 2.63 -34.87 11.20
N GLU A 463 2.32 -36.05 10.62
CA GLU A 463 3.30 -37.09 10.32
C GLU A 463 4.34 -36.64 9.28
N GLU A 464 3.97 -35.72 8.39
CA GLU A 464 4.85 -35.13 7.40
C GLU A 464 5.61 -33.91 7.96
N ALA A 465 5.05 -33.17 8.87
CA ALA A 465 5.65 -32.01 9.51
C ALA A 465 6.80 -32.39 10.47
N GLU A 466 6.61 -33.45 11.27
CA GLU A 466 7.56 -33.85 12.32
C GLU A 466 8.99 -34.09 11.83
N PRO A 467 9.24 -34.92 10.78
CA PRO A 467 10.60 -35.18 10.30
C PRO A 467 11.27 -33.91 9.77
N LEU A 468 10.53 -32.97 9.20
CA LEU A 468 11.07 -31.70 8.71
C LEU A 468 11.54 -30.80 9.85
N LEU A 469 10.75 -30.71 10.94
CA LEU A 469 11.13 -29.93 12.12
C LEU A 469 12.32 -30.54 12.85
N LEU A 470 12.37 -31.88 12.95
CA LEU A 470 13.52 -32.57 13.52
C LEU A 470 14.78 -32.32 12.71
N GLN A 471 14.69 -32.38 11.38
CA GLN A 471 15.82 -32.07 10.48
C GLN A 471 16.24 -30.61 10.62
N ALA A 472 15.29 -29.66 10.66
CA ALA A 472 15.57 -28.24 10.84
C ALA A 472 16.29 -27.97 12.16
N LEU A 473 15.82 -28.58 13.26
CA LEU A 473 16.46 -28.46 14.58
C LEU A 473 17.87 -29.03 14.58
N GLN A 474 18.08 -30.22 13.99
CA GLN A 474 19.40 -30.84 13.88
C GLN A 474 20.35 -29.98 13.08
N LEU A 475 19.92 -29.41 11.95
CA LEU A 475 20.73 -28.52 11.12
C LEU A 475 21.08 -27.24 11.91
N SER A 476 20.12 -26.59 12.53
CA SER A 476 20.38 -25.38 13.33
C SER A 476 21.40 -25.65 14.43
N ARG A 477 21.27 -26.76 15.16
CA ARG A 477 22.23 -27.16 16.20
C ARG A 477 23.65 -27.42 15.66
N SER A 478 23.73 -28.14 14.56
CA SER A 478 25.04 -28.53 13.98
C SER A 478 25.79 -27.35 13.36
N LEU A 479 25.08 -26.38 12.80
CA LEU A 479 25.66 -25.24 12.08
C LEU A 479 25.94 -24.03 12.99
N LEU A 480 25.03 -23.78 13.92
CA LEU A 480 25.04 -22.55 14.70
C LEU A 480 25.37 -22.80 16.19
N GLY A 481 25.44 -24.09 16.59
CA GLY A 481 25.64 -24.50 17.97
C GLY A 481 24.35 -24.47 18.79
N GLU A 482 24.39 -25.12 19.96
CA GLU A 482 23.21 -25.24 20.86
C GLU A 482 22.70 -23.87 21.36
N SER A 483 23.59 -22.88 21.41
CA SER A 483 23.28 -21.53 21.92
C SER A 483 23.07 -20.53 20.77
N HIS A 484 22.04 -20.75 19.95
CA HIS A 484 21.68 -19.83 18.87
C HIS A 484 20.16 -19.55 18.86
N PRO A 485 19.71 -18.32 18.53
CA PRO A 485 18.30 -17.98 18.46
C PRO A 485 17.47 -18.89 17.54
N ASP A 486 18.04 -19.34 16.42
CA ASP A 486 17.34 -20.21 15.47
C ASP A 486 17.10 -21.63 16.03
N VAL A 487 17.97 -22.10 16.93
CA VAL A 487 17.74 -23.35 17.65
C VAL A 487 16.52 -23.20 18.58
N ALA A 488 16.41 -22.05 19.28
CA ALA A 488 15.24 -21.79 20.09
C ALA A 488 13.94 -21.69 19.25
N SER A 489 14.03 -21.15 18.04
CA SER A 489 12.89 -21.10 17.12
C SER A 489 12.48 -22.48 16.61
N SER A 490 13.44 -23.33 16.22
CA SER A 490 13.18 -24.71 15.80
C SER A 490 12.60 -25.57 16.93
N LEU A 491 13.10 -25.40 18.16
CA LEU A 491 12.54 -26.05 19.37
C LEU A 491 11.09 -25.64 19.61
N ASN A 492 10.81 -24.34 19.50
CA ASN A 492 9.46 -23.80 19.68
C ASN A 492 8.47 -24.37 18.64
N ASN A 493 8.87 -24.45 17.36
CA ASN A 493 8.03 -24.97 16.28
C ASN A 493 7.74 -26.48 16.48
N LEU A 494 8.76 -27.25 16.86
CA LEU A 494 8.59 -28.68 17.16
C LEU A 494 7.66 -28.88 18.37
N ALA A 495 7.81 -28.06 19.41
CA ALA A 495 6.91 -28.09 20.58
C ALA A 495 5.46 -27.74 20.21
N ALA A 496 5.26 -26.75 19.30
CA ALA A 496 3.96 -26.39 18.80
C ALA A 496 3.29 -27.53 18.00
N LEU A 497 4.06 -28.28 17.22
CA LEU A 497 3.58 -29.50 16.55
C LEU A 497 3.15 -30.55 17.56
N TYR A 498 3.99 -30.85 18.55
CA TYR A 498 3.65 -31.87 19.58
C TYR A 498 2.43 -31.45 20.41
N ARG A 499 2.28 -30.18 20.72
CA ARG A 499 1.06 -29.65 21.37
C ARG A 499 -0.16 -29.91 20.47
N ALA A 500 -0.09 -29.60 19.16
CA ALA A 500 -1.19 -29.80 18.22
C ALA A 500 -1.57 -31.29 18.08
N GLN A 501 -0.63 -32.21 18.31
CA GLN A 501 -0.85 -33.67 18.36
C GLN A 501 -1.39 -34.15 19.74
N GLY A 502 -1.48 -33.29 20.75
CA GLY A 502 -1.77 -33.69 22.12
C GLY A 502 -0.61 -34.38 22.86
N ARG A 503 0.61 -34.36 22.29
CA ARG A 503 1.83 -34.95 22.89
C ARG A 503 2.48 -33.95 23.83
N TYR A 504 1.76 -33.60 24.87
CA TYR A 504 2.12 -32.52 25.81
C TYR A 504 3.40 -32.78 26.60
N GLU A 505 3.64 -34.03 26.99
CA GLU A 505 4.85 -34.44 27.72
C GLU A 505 6.14 -34.25 26.92
N GLU A 506 6.05 -34.32 25.59
CA GLU A 506 7.15 -34.08 24.68
C GLU A 506 7.30 -32.59 24.32
N ALA A 507 6.19 -31.85 24.28
CA ALA A 507 6.20 -30.43 23.98
C ALA A 507 6.79 -29.57 25.12
N GLU A 508 6.48 -29.89 26.39
CA GLU A 508 6.87 -29.11 27.56
C GLU A 508 8.37 -28.87 27.66
N PRO A 509 9.24 -29.91 27.63
CA PRO A 509 10.69 -29.71 27.75
C PRO A 509 11.27 -28.90 26.60
N LEU A 510 10.69 -28.96 25.40
CA LEU A 510 11.16 -28.18 24.26
C LEU A 510 10.81 -26.68 24.41
N TYR A 511 9.62 -26.36 24.86
CA TYR A 511 9.23 -24.96 25.17
C TYR A 511 10.08 -24.38 26.30
N LEU A 512 10.33 -25.16 27.37
CA LEU A 512 11.19 -24.73 28.47
C LEU A 512 12.63 -24.48 27.99
N GLN A 513 13.19 -25.36 27.16
CA GLN A 513 14.51 -25.19 26.58
C GLN A 513 14.57 -23.96 25.66
N ALA A 514 13.55 -23.74 24.83
CA ALA A 514 13.46 -22.56 23.96
C ALA A 514 13.40 -21.27 24.78
N LEU A 515 12.59 -21.24 25.85
CA LEU A 515 12.48 -20.11 26.76
C LEU A 515 13.80 -19.80 27.47
N GLN A 516 14.44 -20.81 28.03
CA GLN A 516 15.73 -20.67 28.71
C GLN A 516 16.81 -20.13 27.76
N LEU A 517 16.84 -20.67 26.54
CA LEU A 517 17.79 -20.25 25.50
C LEU A 517 17.58 -18.78 25.10
N ARG A 518 16.33 -18.38 24.84
CA ARG A 518 16.01 -16.99 24.51
C ARG A 518 16.36 -16.04 25.66
N ARG A 519 16.09 -16.40 26.93
CA ARG A 519 16.48 -15.62 28.12
C ARG A 519 17.98 -15.42 28.20
N SER A 520 18.74 -16.49 28.03
CA SER A 520 20.22 -16.44 28.15
C SER A 520 20.88 -15.63 27.02
N LEU A 521 20.32 -15.67 25.79
CA LEU A 521 20.91 -15.03 24.62
C LEU A 521 20.47 -13.58 24.41
N LEU A 522 19.19 -13.31 24.70
CA LEU A 522 18.55 -12.04 24.37
C LEU A 522 18.20 -11.20 25.60
N GLY A 523 18.34 -11.78 26.80
CA GLY A 523 17.92 -11.16 28.06
C GLY A 523 16.43 -11.32 28.34
N GLU A 524 16.05 -11.08 29.61
CA GLU A 524 14.65 -11.22 30.07
C GLU A 524 13.69 -10.27 29.38
N SER A 525 14.19 -9.09 28.97
CA SER A 525 13.39 -8.04 28.34
C SER A 525 13.45 -8.08 26.82
N HIS A 526 13.18 -9.24 26.21
CA HIS A 526 13.16 -9.39 24.75
C HIS A 526 11.80 -9.89 24.25
N PRO A 527 11.27 -9.40 23.11
CA PRO A 527 9.98 -9.84 22.57
C PRO A 527 9.84 -11.36 22.40
N SER A 528 10.91 -12.02 21.99
CA SER A 528 10.91 -13.49 21.81
C SER A 528 10.74 -14.24 23.13
N VAL A 529 11.13 -13.65 24.28
CA VAL A 529 10.89 -14.24 25.60
C VAL A 529 9.39 -14.19 25.92
N ALA A 530 8.72 -13.08 25.64
CA ALA A 530 7.27 -12.96 25.80
C ALA A 530 6.53 -13.99 24.94
N THR A 531 6.98 -14.22 23.71
CA THR A 531 6.42 -15.25 22.81
C THR A 531 6.60 -16.65 23.40
N SER A 532 7.79 -16.98 23.94
CA SER A 532 8.02 -18.29 24.57
C SER A 532 7.18 -18.50 25.82
N LEU A 533 7.02 -17.47 26.66
CA LEU A 533 6.14 -17.51 27.82
C LEU A 533 4.69 -17.77 27.43
N ASN A 534 4.21 -17.08 26.39
CA ASN A 534 2.86 -17.26 25.87
C ASN A 534 2.62 -18.68 25.37
N ASN A 535 3.56 -19.24 24.58
CA ASN A 535 3.41 -20.57 24.01
C ASN A 535 3.46 -21.68 25.09
N LEU A 536 4.29 -21.49 26.12
CA LEU A 536 4.33 -22.39 27.27
C LEU A 536 3.03 -22.31 28.10
N ALA A 537 2.50 -21.09 28.28
CA ALA A 537 1.21 -20.89 28.93
C ALA A 537 0.08 -21.58 28.18
N GLU A 538 0.08 -21.47 26.85
CA GLU A 538 -0.90 -22.12 25.96
C GLU A 538 -0.82 -23.66 26.03
N LEU A 539 0.38 -24.22 26.21
CA LEU A 539 0.54 -25.65 26.46
C LEU A 539 -0.11 -26.04 27.81
N TYR A 540 0.14 -25.29 28.87
CA TYR A 540 -0.42 -25.56 30.19
C TYR A 540 -1.95 -25.39 30.21
N ASP A 541 -2.47 -24.39 29.53
CA ASP A 541 -3.90 -24.21 29.32
C ASP A 541 -4.52 -25.44 28.61
N SER A 542 -3.89 -25.91 27.51
CA SER A 542 -4.31 -27.11 26.79
C SER A 542 -4.30 -28.38 27.64
N GLN A 543 -3.50 -28.41 28.72
CA GLN A 543 -3.45 -29.51 29.70
C GLN A 543 -4.44 -29.34 30.87
N GLY A 544 -5.15 -28.18 30.94
CA GLY A 544 -5.96 -27.83 32.12
C GLY A 544 -5.12 -27.41 33.35
N ARG A 545 -3.82 -27.15 33.17
CA ARG A 545 -2.89 -26.68 34.25
C ARG A 545 -2.98 -25.16 34.36
N TYR A 546 -4.15 -24.67 34.66
CA TYR A 546 -4.47 -23.23 34.64
C TYR A 546 -3.67 -22.40 35.63
N GLU A 547 -3.36 -22.95 36.84
CA GLU A 547 -2.57 -22.28 37.86
C GLU A 547 -1.13 -22.02 37.43
N GLU A 548 -0.61 -22.83 36.50
CA GLU A 548 0.73 -22.66 35.93
C GLU A 548 0.70 -21.77 34.66
N ALA A 549 -0.38 -21.78 33.92
CA ALA A 549 -0.57 -20.98 32.71
C ALA A 549 -0.76 -19.48 33.02
N GLU A 550 -1.60 -19.15 34.01
CA GLU A 550 -1.97 -17.76 34.33
C GLU A 550 -0.76 -16.85 34.59
N PRO A 551 0.20 -17.21 35.48
CA PRO A 551 1.37 -16.36 35.72
C PRO A 551 2.26 -16.15 34.51
N LEU A 552 2.32 -17.11 33.56
CA LEU A 552 3.11 -16.99 32.34
C LEU A 552 2.46 -16.03 31.35
N TYR A 553 1.13 -16.09 31.17
CA TYR A 553 0.40 -15.14 30.35
C TYR A 553 0.50 -13.71 30.91
N LEU A 554 0.40 -13.56 32.24
CA LEU A 554 0.57 -12.26 32.88
C LEU A 554 1.99 -11.70 32.70
N GLN A 555 3.03 -12.53 32.82
CA GLN A 555 4.41 -12.14 32.54
C GLN A 555 4.60 -11.73 31.08
N ALA A 556 4.05 -12.50 30.14
CA ALA A 556 4.12 -12.18 28.72
C ALA A 556 3.43 -10.84 28.42
N LEU A 557 2.25 -10.61 28.97
CA LEU A 557 1.50 -9.35 28.83
C LEU A 557 2.27 -8.18 29.42
N GLN A 558 2.78 -8.31 30.63
CA GLN A 558 3.56 -7.25 31.29
C GLN A 558 4.83 -6.91 30.51
N LEU A 559 5.52 -7.94 29.99
CA LEU A 559 6.73 -7.76 29.19
C LEU A 559 6.41 -7.05 27.88
N ARG A 560 5.37 -7.45 27.15
CA ARG A 560 4.95 -6.77 25.90
C ARG A 560 4.53 -5.32 26.17
N ARG A 561 3.79 -5.04 27.26
CA ARG A 561 3.45 -3.67 27.66
C ARG A 561 4.68 -2.80 27.96
N SER A 562 5.67 -3.35 28.63
CA SER A 562 6.91 -2.62 28.95
C SER A 562 7.76 -2.32 27.71
N LEU A 563 7.72 -3.20 26.68
CA LEU A 563 8.52 -3.08 25.46
C LEU A 563 7.84 -2.18 24.41
N PHE A 564 6.53 -2.28 24.28
CA PHE A 564 5.79 -1.71 23.15
C PHE A 564 4.75 -0.67 23.57
N GLY A 565 4.51 -0.48 24.87
CA GLY A 565 3.41 0.33 25.40
C GLY A 565 2.07 -0.40 25.38
N GLU A 566 1.02 0.28 25.85
CA GLU A 566 -0.34 -0.30 25.90
C GLU A 566 -0.96 -0.49 24.52
N SER A 567 -0.55 0.31 23.53
CA SER A 567 -1.13 0.33 22.19
C SER A 567 -0.26 -0.42 21.19
N HIS A 568 -0.22 -1.75 21.30
CA HIS A 568 0.53 -2.61 20.38
C HIS A 568 -0.25 -3.89 20.06
N PRO A 569 -0.19 -4.43 18.80
CA PRO A 569 -0.88 -5.68 18.44
C PRO A 569 -0.52 -6.86 19.33
N ASP A 570 0.75 -6.99 19.73
CA ASP A 570 1.19 -8.07 20.61
C ASP A 570 0.58 -8.00 22.01
N VAL A 571 0.26 -6.79 22.49
CA VAL A 571 -0.46 -6.62 23.76
C VAL A 571 -1.89 -7.12 23.61
N ALA A 572 -2.55 -6.81 22.49
CA ALA A 572 -3.88 -7.34 22.19
C ALA A 572 -3.88 -8.88 22.11
N THR A 573 -2.86 -9.48 21.48
CA THR A 573 -2.68 -10.95 21.46
C THR A 573 -2.56 -11.53 22.87
N SER A 574 -1.76 -10.91 23.75
CA SER A 574 -1.61 -11.38 25.13
C SER A 574 -2.91 -11.26 25.93
N LEU A 575 -3.66 -10.17 25.75
CA LEU A 575 -4.97 -9.98 26.39
C LEU A 575 -5.98 -11.04 25.92
N ASN A 576 -6.02 -11.31 24.62
CA ASN A 576 -6.89 -12.32 24.03
C ASN A 576 -6.59 -13.73 24.58
N ASN A 577 -5.30 -14.09 24.70
CA ASN A 577 -4.91 -15.40 25.19
C ASN A 577 -5.18 -15.55 26.70
N LEU A 578 -4.95 -14.50 27.48
CA LEU A 578 -5.33 -14.49 28.90
C LEU A 578 -6.84 -14.58 29.10
N ALA A 579 -7.61 -13.93 28.23
CA ALA A 579 -9.08 -14.03 28.21
C ALA A 579 -9.53 -15.47 27.91
N GLY A 580 -8.88 -16.14 26.94
CA GLY A 580 -9.14 -17.56 26.62
C GLY A 580 -8.86 -18.48 27.79
N LEU A 581 -7.79 -18.25 28.57
CA LEU A 581 -7.52 -18.97 29.80
C LEU A 581 -8.64 -18.79 30.83
N TYR A 582 -9.11 -17.55 31.05
CA TYR A 582 -10.20 -17.29 31.99
C TYR A 582 -11.50 -17.88 31.52
N GLU A 583 -11.77 -17.88 30.22
CA GLU A 583 -12.92 -18.57 29.61
C GLU A 583 -12.84 -20.08 29.90
N SER A 584 -11.68 -20.73 29.66
CA SER A 584 -11.45 -22.15 29.95
C SER A 584 -11.69 -22.52 31.42
N GLN A 585 -11.43 -21.58 32.34
CA GLN A 585 -11.70 -21.70 33.77
C GLN A 585 -13.16 -21.41 34.15
N GLY A 586 -14.01 -20.95 33.22
CA GLY A 586 -15.37 -20.47 33.51
C GLY A 586 -15.42 -19.10 34.21
N ARG A 587 -14.30 -18.37 34.27
CA ARG A 587 -14.17 -17.01 34.82
C ARG A 587 -14.61 -15.97 33.79
N TYR A 588 -15.84 -16.06 33.34
CA TYR A 588 -16.35 -15.26 32.21
C TYR A 588 -16.37 -13.75 32.46
N GLU A 589 -16.62 -13.33 33.72
CA GLU A 589 -16.63 -11.92 34.12
C GLU A 589 -15.25 -11.27 34.00
N GLU A 590 -14.18 -12.07 34.10
CA GLU A 590 -12.79 -11.61 33.94
C GLU A 590 -12.33 -11.70 32.48
N ALA A 591 -12.85 -12.68 31.73
CA ALA A 591 -12.52 -12.87 30.31
C ALA A 591 -13.11 -11.77 29.40
N GLU A 592 -14.39 -11.42 29.61
CA GLU A 592 -15.13 -10.46 28.75
C GLU A 592 -14.39 -9.12 28.57
N PRO A 593 -13.97 -8.42 29.63
CA PRO A 593 -13.28 -7.12 29.48
C PRO A 593 -11.94 -7.25 28.74
N LEU A 594 -11.23 -8.36 28.87
CA LEU A 594 -9.97 -8.59 28.17
C LEU A 594 -10.18 -8.84 26.69
N TYR A 595 -11.18 -9.63 26.30
CA TYR A 595 -11.54 -9.80 24.87
C TYR A 595 -11.98 -8.49 24.25
N LEU A 596 -12.80 -7.70 24.95
CA LEU A 596 -13.24 -6.39 24.46
C LEU A 596 -12.04 -5.42 24.29
N GLN A 597 -11.12 -5.43 25.24
CA GLN A 597 -9.90 -4.59 25.15
C GLN A 597 -9.01 -5.05 23.97
N ALA A 598 -8.81 -6.36 23.80
CA ALA A 598 -8.06 -6.91 22.67
C ALA A 598 -8.69 -6.53 21.33
N LEU A 599 -10.03 -6.70 21.21
CA LEU A 599 -10.79 -6.33 20.01
C LEU A 599 -10.66 -4.83 19.70
N GLN A 600 -10.78 -3.98 20.71
CA GLN A 600 -10.63 -2.53 20.54
C GLN A 600 -9.21 -2.15 20.09
N LEU A 601 -8.17 -2.78 20.66
CA LEU A 601 -6.78 -2.55 20.28
C LEU A 601 -6.54 -3.00 18.82
N TRP A 602 -6.92 -4.22 18.44
CA TRP A 602 -6.73 -4.67 17.07
C TRP A 602 -7.49 -3.79 16.07
N ARG A 603 -8.73 -3.40 16.37
CA ARG A 603 -9.48 -2.45 15.54
C ARG A 603 -8.76 -1.13 15.35
N SER A 604 -8.24 -0.58 16.43
CA SER A 604 -7.56 0.74 16.37
C SER A 604 -6.18 0.68 15.72
N LEU A 605 -5.46 -0.46 15.83
CA LEU A 605 -4.06 -0.59 15.40
C LEU A 605 -3.91 -1.23 14.03
N LEU A 606 -4.79 -2.18 13.68
CA LEU A 606 -4.69 -2.98 12.46
C LEU A 606 -5.86 -2.69 11.50
N GLY A 607 -6.92 -2.03 11.98
CA GLY A 607 -8.14 -1.79 11.22
C GLY A 607 -9.16 -2.93 11.38
N GLU A 608 -10.40 -2.62 11.00
CA GLU A 608 -11.52 -3.59 11.09
C GLU A 608 -11.30 -4.84 10.26
N SER A 609 -10.48 -4.73 9.22
CA SER A 609 -10.20 -5.75 8.22
C SER A 609 -9.24 -6.83 8.66
N HIS A 610 -8.53 -6.63 9.73
CA HIS A 610 -7.46 -7.56 10.05
C HIS A 610 -8.02 -8.91 10.50
N PRO A 611 -7.40 -10.05 10.10
CA PRO A 611 -7.85 -11.39 10.53
C PRO A 611 -8.00 -11.53 12.04
N ASP A 612 -7.13 -10.88 12.81
CA ASP A 612 -7.19 -10.91 14.28
C ASP A 612 -8.46 -10.28 14.84
N VAL A 613 -9.05 -9.30 14.14
CA VAL A 613 -10.35 -8.74 14.52
C VAL A 613 -11.46 -9.79 14.33
N ALA A 614 -11.42 -10.55 13.24
CA ALA A 614 -12.39 -11.63 13.03
C ALA A 614 -12.22 -12.76 14.06
N THR A 615 -10.98 -13.12 14.39
CA THR A 615 -10.66 -14.07 15.46
C THR A 615 -11.21 -13.60 16.80
N SER A 616 -10.99 -12.33 17.15
CA SER A 616 -11.47 -11.75 18.42
C SER A 616 -12.99 -11.70 18.51
N LEU A 617 -13.67 -11.36 17.41
CA LEU A 617 -15.14 -11.41 17.32
C LEU A 617 -15.67 -12.82 17.56
N ASN A 618 -15.01 -13.82 16.98
CA ASN A 618 -15.35 -15.21 17.21
C ASN A 618 -15.16 -15.61 18.69
N ASN A 619 -14.01 -15.28 19.28
CA ASN A 619 -13.73 -15.64 20.66
C ASN A 619 -14.73 -15.00 21.63
N LEU A 620 -15.08 -13.74 21.40
CA LEU A 620 -16.13 -13.06 22.17
C LEU A 620 -17.50 -13.69 21.98
N ALA A 621 -17.82 -14.14 20.77
CA ALA A 621 -19.07 -14.83 20.48
C ALA A 621 -19.15 -16.21 21.18
N VAL A 622 -18.03 -16.94 21.20
CA VAL A 622 -17.92 -18.22 21.93
C VAL A 622 -18.11 -17.99 23.42
N LEU A 623 -17.48 -16.98 24.00
CA LEU A 623 -17.64 -16.58 25.38
C LEU A 623 -19.15 -16.31 25.70
N TYR A 624 -19.83 -15.52 24.86
CA TYR A 624 -21.24 -15.23 25.07
C TYR A 624 -22.12 -16.48 24.90
N ALA A 625 -21.81 -17.35 23.96
CA ALA A 625 -22.52 -18.64 23.80
C ALA A 625 -22.34 -19.51 25.03
N ASN A 626 -21.14 -19.61 25.62
CA ASN A 626 -20.84 -20.34 26.85
C ASN A 626 -21.56 -19.76 28.07
N GLN A 627 -21.86 -18.48 28.08
CA GLN A 627 -22.69 -17.81 29.08
C GLN A 627 -24.21 -17.98 28.83
N GLY A 628 -24.63 -18.60 27.73
CA GLY A 628 -26.05 -18.70 27.32
C GLY A 628 -26.61 -17.42 26.69
N ARG A 629 -25.77 -16.38 26.44
CA ARG A 629 -26.12 -15.10 25.80
C ARG A 629 -26.17 -15.26 24.26
N LEU A 630 -26.97 -16.21 23.76
CA LEU A 630 -26.97 -16.62 22.36
C LEU A 630 -27.35 -15.47 21.39
N THR A 631 -28.27 -14.58 21.84
CA THR A 631 -28.67 -13.40 21.04
C THR A 631 -27.60 -12.35 20.84
N GLU A 632 -26.60 -12.32 21.75
CA GLU A 632 -25.45 -11.43 21.64
C GLU A 632 -24.29 -12.10 20.87
N ALA A 633 -24.20 -13.43 20.92
CA ALA A 633 -23.20 -14.19 20.21
C ALA A 633 -23.44 -14.22 18.69
N GLU A 634 -24.70 -14.35 18.23
CA GLU A 634 -25.03 -14.49 16.81
C GLU A 634 -24.49 -13.33 15.94
N PRO A 635 -24.74 -12.05 16.26
CA PRO A 635 -24.24 -10.95 15.42
C PRO A 635 -22.71 -10.88 15.36
N LEU A 636 -22.00 -11.35 16.39
CA LEU A 636 -20.54 -11.41 16.38
C LEU A 636 -20.02 -12.51 15.47
N LEU A 637 -20.65 -13.71 15.51
CA LEU A 637 -20.31 -14.80 14.58
C LEU A 637 -20.64 -14.45 13.13
N VAL A 638 -21.74 -13.74 12.87
CA VAL A 638 -22.08 -13.26 11.53
C VAL A 638 -20.99 -12.31 11.04
N GLN A 639 -20.59 -11.33 11.85
CA GLN A 639 -19.51 -10.42 11.51
C GLN A 639 -18.17 -11.16 11.29
N ALA A 640 -17.82 -12.10 12.16
CA ALA A 640 -16.60 -12.89 12.02
C ALA A 640 -16.63 -13.72 10.72
N LEU A 641 -17.75 -14.40 10.43
CA LEU A 641 -17.93 -15.19 9.21
C LEU A 641 -17.83 -14.32 7.96
N GLU A 642 -18.55 -13.19 7.92
CA GLU A 642 -18.48 -12.26 6.80
C GLU A 642 -17.03 -11.83 6.55
N ARG A 643 -16.28 -11.50 7.60
CA ARG A 643 -14.87 -11.12 7.49
C ARG A 643 -14.00 -12.25 6.95
N TYR A 644 -14.07 -13.45 7.53
CA TYR A 644 -13.30 -14.58 7.02
C TYR A 644 -13.68 -14.97 5.58
N GLN A 645 -14.96 -14.92 5.20
CA GLN A 645 -15.37 -15.14 3.82
C GLN A 645 -14.72 -14.15 2.87
N GLN A 646 -14.65 -12.91 3.27
CA GLN A 646 -14.07 -11.81 2.54
C GLN A 646 -12.55 -11.95 2.46
N LEU A 647 -11.78 -12.17 3.55
CA LEU A 647 -10.32 -12.24 3.58
C LEU A 647 -9.75 -13.50 2.93
N LEU A 648 -10.36 -14.62 3.23
CA LEU A 648 -9.79 -15.93 2.98
C LEU A 648 -10.60 -16.73 1.96
N GLY A 649 -11.81 -16.23 1.60
CA GLY A 649 -12.71 -16.93 0.70
C GLY A 649 -13.57 -18.01 1.39
N HIS A 650 -14.58 -18.50 0.67
CA HIS A 650 -15.60 -19.41 1.22
C HIS A 650 -15.08 -20.79 1.60
N GLN A 651 -13.99 -21.25 1.03
CA GLN A 651 -13.42 -22.60 1.22
C GLN A 651 -12.29 -22.65 2.25
N HIS A 652 -11.86 -21.51 2.76
CA HIS A 652 -10.80 -21.49 3.78
C HIS A 652 -11.24 -22.22 5.05
N PRO A 653 -10.35 -23.00 5.72
CA PRO A 653 -10.70 -23.77 6.91
C PRO A 653 -11.35 -22.93 8.02
N HIS A 654 -10.82 -21.73 8.30
CA HIS A 654 -11.41 -20.82 9.27
C HIS A 654 -12.82 -20.37 8.87
N THR A 655 -13.05 -20.07 7.59
CA THR A 655 -14.36 -19.68 7.09
C THR A 655 -15.38 -20.83 7.24
N VAL A 656 -14.94 -22.05 6.91
CA VAL A 656 -15.79 -23.26 7.07
C VAL A 656 -16.11 -23.49 8.54
N MET A 657 -15.11 -23.38 9.42
CA MET A 657 -15.30 -23.53 10.86
C MET A 657 -16.27 -22.49 11.43
N MET A 658 -16.15 -21.21 11.03
CA MET A 658 -17.06 -20.15 11.47
C MET A 658 -18.49 -20.37 11.02
N ARG A 659 -18.68 -20.84 9.78
CA ARG A 659 -20.01 -21.20 9.27
C ARG A 659 -20.65 -22.29 10.10
N GLN A 660 -19.88 -23.33 10.43
CA GLN A 660 -20.38 -24.43 11.27
C GLN A 660 -20.72 -23.94 12.68
N SER A 661 -19.88 -23.06 13.26
CA SER A 661 -20.17 -22.48 14.59
C SER A 661 -21.45 -21.66 14.58
N LEU A 662 -21.72 -20.86 13.55
CA LEU A 662 -22.95 -20.09 13.40
C LEU A 662 -24.17 -20.99 13.22
N GLU A 663 -24.06 -22.06 12.41
CA GLU A 663 -25.11 -23.04 12.24
C GLU A 663 -25.46 -23.78 13.57
N ASN A 664 -24.45 -24.19 14.31
CA ASN A 664 -24.61 -24.80 15.63
C ASN A 664 -25.31 -23.86 16.62
N LEU A 665 -24.87 -22.57 16.66
CA LEU A 665 -25.47 -21.54 17.50
C LEU A 665 -26.97 -21.36 17.19
N ARG A 666 -27.33 -21.27 15.91
CA ARG A 666 -28.71 -21.12 15.44
C ARG A 666 -29.58 -22.35 15.79
N GLN A 667 -29.00 -23.55 15.72
CA GLN A 667 -29.69 -24.77 16.18
C GLN A 667 -29.96 -24.75 17.68
N MET A 668 -29.00 -24.23 18.48
CA MET A 668 -29.22 -24.04 19.93
C MET A 668 -30.35 -23.04 20.21
N MET A 669 -30.37 -21.90 19.47
CA MET A 669 -31.42 -20.89 19.59
C MET A 669 -32.81 -21.44 19.18
N GLY A 670 -32.89 -22.26 18.13
CA GLY A 670 -34.15 -22.92 17.70
C GLY A 670 -34.70 -23.89 18.73
N LYS A 671 -33.83 -24.61 19.44
CA LYS A 671 -34.26 -25.53 20.53
C LYS A 671 -34.74 -24.81 21.78
N THR A 672 -34.18 -23.63 22.08
CA THR A 672 -34.65 -22.82 23.23
C THR A 672 -36.00 -22.14 22.98
N HIS A 673 -36.44 -21.99 21.73
CA HIS A 673 -37.77 -21.48 21.39
C HIS A 673 -38.87 -22.57 21.44
N ASP A 674 -38.48 -23.84 21.28
CA ASP A 674 -39.43 -24.97 21.37
C ASP A 674 -39.68 -25.47 22.81
N GLU A 675 -38.77 -25.09 23.76
CA GLU A 675 -38.88 -25.47 25.19
C GLU A 675 -39.50 -24.36 26.08
N GLY A 676 -39.87 -23.20 25.55
CA GLY A 676 -40.52 -22.08 26.21
C GLY A 676 -41.93 -21.88 25.73
#